data_c45a52d486a3f7c1ab1bdb76b31f7f19
#
_entry.id   c45a52d486a3f7c1ab1bdb76b31f7f19
#
_cell.length_a   1.000
_cell.length_b   1.000
_cell.length_c   1.000
_cell.angle_alpha   90.00
_cell.angle_beta   90.00
_cell.angle_gamma   90.00
#
_symmetry.space_group_name_H-M   'P 1'
#
loop_
_entity.id
_entity.type
_entity.pdbx_description
1 polymer ?
#
loop_
_entity_poly.entity_id
_entity_poly.type
_entity_poly.pdbx_seq_one_letter_code
_entity_poly.pdbx_strand_id
1 'polypeptide(L)'
;MSTRPRRAAATKKLVIEHSDSDEEMNLSENDDYRPPETQNRRIDRAANAQAGGTKRQRWPTSKSASAEAAAPKKKRARKEKEDENACPNEKNIDLDVQDTHSSTTKRKGPAASSSTERSSEAPAPKRKRARKEKEAEHDCPNESNPDQEDVVEPSTMTQPDGPVASSTTGRSSFWERRKVWNIHELLAETENIQPQAARNIVQLFENENTIPFICRYRRDLVDHIAPDRLRDIRNTYTEIVDLRKKAENIVSQLERDNVLNTEIREELMCAKTNEELEFLYAPYKPASKGTLAERAKALGLGEYADRLLYGSVPKVNLKEIVDPGNVDLATEALVMSGICNIIIHNISKNTNVLEEIRRLQNVHRVFLKCSKTKVAKTSSKASSSKASSGIADKKLDSSKFENYFNFQGDIKAIKPHQMLAINRGEKHKFLSVKLDTSDYLKRDLMRFISDQYMNEGLQYPLRREVFTKSLDECYSKKLQPLMCRQIRADLKEKAQKAAIDVFAKNLKQLLLMSPLKGERILGIDPGYTNGCKLAIISETADVLDTGVIYPHGARSNKRGAEEKLVQILSDHNCQIIALGNGTACRETEHWLTDMFHSGILDSRSIRYSIVNENGASVYSCSDVASKEFPNMDTNERSAVSIARRLNDPLSEYVKIEPRHLGVGMYQHDVSEKILTESLKDVVSECVSYVGVDLNTASLSVLKHIAGLSEKKAEKIIEYRTQKGPFQCRKDLLSVRTIGEKSFVQCAGFVRIEPLSVGGRLQNPLDCTWVHPESYKVAESIVGECNLKLSDVGKAAFIASIKKFAESRSNLDRIAKQHKIPMERLEFLLVALQRELLQDYRADLDKRPLFKQGLTRLDDLSIGDVVTGAVTNVTQFGAFVDVGVERDGLIHNSHMKNSELSIGDRIVASVVKVDLQRRLLSLRLENMLVETDTSFTFKTED
;
A
#
# COMPACT_ATOMS: atom_id res chain seq x y z
N MET A 1 21.79 -76.04 -6.98
CA MET A 1 20.44 -76.27 -6.42
C MET A 1 19.78 -74.95 -6.31
N SER A 2 18.83 -74.86 -7.09
CA SER A 2 17.88 -73.79 -7.39
C SER A 2 17.60 -72.72 -6.31
N THR A 3 17.86 -71.46 -6.62
CA THR A 3 17.34 -70.28 -5.92
C THR A 3 16.58 -69.43 -6.93
N ARG A 4 15.28 -69.39 -6.78
CA ARG A 4 14.40 -68.46 -7.49
C ARG A 4 14.48 -67.04 -6.84
N PRO A 5 14.56 -65.96 -7.62
CA PRO A 5 14.51 -64.59 -7.09
C PRO A 5 13.07 -64.12 -6.82
N ARG A 6 12.91 -63.41 -5.69
CA ARG A 6 11.69 -62.73 -5.33
C ARG A 6 11.45 -61.48 -6.22
N ARG A 7 10.25 -61.37 -6.75
CA ARG A 7 9.74 -60.20 -7.44
C ARG A 7 9.68 -59.00 -6.47
N ALA A 8 10.42 -57.95 -6.78
CA ALA A 8 10.24 -56.64 -6.20
C ALA A 8 9.03 -55.98 -6.86
N ALA A 9 8.08 -55.54 -6.04
CA ALA A 9 6.94 -54.73 -6.46
C ALA A 9 7.43 -53.32 -6.78
N ALA A 10 7.33 -52.94 -8.05
CA ALA A 10 7.59 -51.58 -8.49
C ALA A 10 6.43 -50.68 -8.05
N THR A 11 6.68 -49.86 -7.06
CA THR A 11 5.84 -48.71 -6.71
C THR A 11 5.97 -47.69 -7.85
N LYS A 12 4.95 -47.60 -8.70
CA LYS A 12 4.80 -46.48 -9.63
C LYS A 12 4.60 -45.22 -8.85
N LYS A 13 5.65 -44.41 -8.72
CA LYS A 13 5.52 -42.98 -8.44
C LYS A 13 4.79 -42.36 -9.63
N LEU A 14 3.55 -41.97 -9.43
CA LEU A 14 2.87 -41.01 -10.29
C LEU A 14 3.61 -39.68 -10.10
N VAL A 15 4.52 -39.40 -10.98
CA VAL A 15 4.99 -38.05 -11.25
C VAL A 15 3.83 -37.38 -11.96
N ILE A 16 3.08 -36.59 -11.25
CA ILE A 16 2.19 -35.59 -11.84
C ILE A 16 3.15 -34.55 -12.41
N GLU A 17 3.43 -34.65 -13.68
CA GLU A 17 3.93 -33.52 -14.45
C GLU A 17 2.86 -32.44 -14.37
N HIS A 18 3.07 -31.47 -13.48
CA HIS A 18 2.43 -30.17 -13.62
C HIS A 18 3.03 -29.59 -14.90
N SER A 19 2.29 -29.71 -16.00
CA SER A 19 2.50 -28.82 -17.12
C SER A 19 2.27 -27.40 -16.58
N ASP A 20 3.36 -26.69 -16.32
CA ASP A 20 3.38 -25.25 -16.11
C ASP A 20 3.00 -24.58 -17.44
N SER A 21 1.72 -24.63 -17.77
CA SER A 21 1.14 -23.73 -18.73
C SER A 21 0.69 -22.48 -17.98
N ASP A 22 1.61 -21.84 -17.26
CA ASP A 22 1.50 -20.42 -16.94
C ASP A 22 1.75 -19.66 -18.25
N GLU A 23 0.78 -19.72 -19.17
CA GLU A 23 0.70 -18.75 -20.24
C GLU A 23 0.56 -17.40 -19.57
N GLU A 24 1.64 -16.65 -19.58
CA GLU A 24 1.80 -15.31 -19.08
C GLU A 24 0.60 -14.45 -19.45
N MET A 25 -0.20 -14.08 -18.46
CA MET A 25 -1.14 -12.99 -18.62
C MET A 25 -0.32 -11.74 -18.91
N ASN A 26 -0.40 -11.30 -20.15
CA ASN A 26 0.17 -10.03 -20.61
C ASN A 26 -0.65 -8.89 -19.99
N LEU A 27 -0.46 -8.70 -18.69
CA LEU A 27 -0.99 -7.59 -17.93
C LEU A 27 0.03 -6.46 -18.01
N SER A 28 0.10 -5.81 -19.17
CA SER A 28 0.56 -4.42 -19.16
C SER A 28 -0.50 -3.64 -18.41
N GLU A 29 -0.28 -3.40 -17.15
CA GLU A 29 -1.20 -2.75 -16.22
C GLU A 29 -1.22 -1.23 -16.31
N ASN A 30 -0.79 -0.68 -17.40
CA ASN A 30 -1.26 0.63 -17.77
C ASN A 30 -2.60 0.44 -18.50
N ASP A 31 -3.69 0.26 -17.74
CA ASP A 31 -5.06 0.27 -18.28
C ASP A 31 -5.41 1.60 -18.99
N ASP A 32 -4.52 2.60 -18.88
CA ASP A 32 -4.60 3.87 -19.62
C ASP A 32 -3.76 3.90 -20.90
N TYR A 33 -3.04 2.79 -21.25
CA TYR A 33 -2.10 2.81 -22.34
C TYR A 33 -2.28 1.63 -23.30
N ARG A 34 -3.13 1.81 -24.33
CA ARG A 34 -3.06 1.07 -25.59
C ARG A 34 -2.63 2.02 -26.69
N PRO A 35 -1.57 1.72 -27.44
CA PRO A 35 -1.33 2.39 -28.71
C PRO A 35 -2.52 2.08 -29.64
N PRO A 36 -2.96 3.02 -30.45
CA PRO A 36 -3.98 2.76 -31.46
C PRO A 36 -3.43 1.70 -32.42
N GLU A 37 -4.20 0.63 -32.59
CA GLU A 37 -3.95 -0.39 -33.60
C GLU A 37 -3.80 0.30 -34.95
N THR A 38 -2.62 0.23 -35.52
CA THR A 38 -2.39 0.59 -36.91
C THR A 38 -3.24 -0.33 -37.77
N GLN A 39 -4.27 0.23 -38.36
CA GLN A 39 -5.02 -0.41 -39.44
C GLN A 39 -4.10 -0.54 -40.66
N ASN A 40 -3.30 -1.59 -40.71
CA ASN A 40 -2.75 -2.12 -41.96
C ASN A 40 -3.82 -3.00 -42.61
N ARG A 41 -4.75 -2.39 -43.35
CA ARG A 41 -5.55 -3.07 -44.36
C ARG A 41 -4.88 -2.86 -45.71
N ARG A 42 -4.17 -3.90 -46.10
CA ARG A 42 -4.14 -4.52 -47.43
C ARG A 42 -4.31 -3.58 -48.64
N ILE A 43 -3.24 -3.34 -49.27
CA ILE A 43 -3.14 -3.14 -50.71
C ILE A 43 -2.70 -4.50 -51.29
N ASP A 44 -3.63 -5.22 -51.83
CA ASP A 44 -3.39 -6.16 -52.92
C ASP A 44 -4.72 -6.58 -53.51
N ARG A 45 -5.02 -6.02 -54.67
CA ARG A 45 -5.68 -6.58 -55.90
C ARG A 45 -6.26 -5.46 -56.72
N ALA A 46 -5.44 -4.98 -57.59
CA ALA A 46 -5.91 -4.28 -58.77
C ALA A 46 -5.59 -5.18 -59.96
N ALA A 47 -6.60 -5.68 -60.62
CA ALA A 47 -6.62 -5.89 -62.11
C ALA A 47 -8.02 -6.23 -62.54
N ASN A 48 -8.48 -5.43 -63.56
CA ASN A 48 -9.56 -5.69 -64.53
C ASN A 48 -11.01 -5.46 -64.05
N ALA A 49 -11.71 -4.45 -64.54
CA ALA A 49 -12.24 -4.32 -65.89
C ALA A 49 -13.07 -3.01 -66.02
N GLN A 50 -12.83 -2.41 -67.04
CA GLN A 50 -13.49 -1.35 -67.81
C GLN A 50 -15.00 -1.07 -67.66
N ALA A 51 -15.26 0.25 -67.85
CA ALA A 51 -16.38 0.83 -68.61
C ALA A 51 -17.61 1.37 -67.87
N GLY A 52 -17.84 2.66 -68.00
CA GLY A 52 -19.13 3.22 -68.37
C GLY A 52 -19.78 4.19 -67.39
N GLY A 53 -19.75 5.49 -67.73
CA GLY A 53 -20.94 6.32 -67.65
C GLY A 53 -21.01 7.49 -66.64
N THR A 54 -20.56 8.59 -67.09
CA THR A 54 -21.03 10.00 -66.90
C THR A 54 -22.31 10.29 -66.15
N LYS A 55 -22.27 11.31 -65.31
CA LYS A 55 -23.05 12.62 -65.22
C LYS A 55 -23.37 12.97 -63.79
N ARG A 56 -22.72 14.03 -63.27
CA ARG A 56 -23.14 15.43 -63.07
C ARG A 56 -24.44 15.67 -62.32
N GLN A 57 -24.30 16.47 -61.31
CA GLN A 57 -25.03 17.67 -60.91
C GLN A 57 -25.82 17.59 -59.57
N ARG A 58 -25.43 18.46 -58.66
CA ARG A 58 -26.01 19.71 -58.11
C ARG A 58 -26.91 19.58 -56.91
N TRP A 59 -26.52 20.33 -55.92
CA TRP A 59 -27.31 20.90 -54.81
C TRP A 59 -28.50 21.76 -55.34
N PRO A 60 -29.56 22.00 -54.62
CA PRO A 60 -29.61 23.02 -53.57
C PRO A 60 -30.64 22.86 -52.43
N THR A 61 -30.35 23.53 -51.35
CA THR A 61 -31.12 24.45 -50.46
C THR A 61 -32.61 24.29 -50.19
N SER A 62 -32.92 24.41 -48.92
CA SER A 62 -33.83 25.29 -48.17
C SER A 62 -35.28 24.94 -47.92
N LYS A 63 -35.64 25.24 -46.64
CA LYS A 63 -36.89 25.82 -46.06
C LYS A 63 -38.01 24.87 -45.62
N SER A 64 -38.30 24.89 -44.41
CA SER A 64 -39.24 25.67 -43.58
C SER A 64 -40.62 24.99 -43.35
N ALA A 65 -40.99 25.09 -42.12
CA ALA A 65 -42.28 25.38 -41.49
C ALA A 65 -43.20 24.24 -40.99
N SER A 66 -43.44 24.31 -39.78
CA SER A 66 -44.61 24.56 -38.99
C SER A 66 -45.52 23.41 -38.54
N ALA A 67 -45.78 23.47 -37.25
CA ALA A 67 -47.04 23.46 -36.48
C ALA A 67 -47.67 22.07 -36.24
N GLU A 68 -48.06 21.81 -35.11
CA GLU A 68 -48.96 22.02 -34.03
C GLU A 68 -49.36 20.75 -33.30
N ALA A 69 -49.29 20.85 -32.00
CA ALA A 69 -50.30 20.66 -30.96
C ALA A 69 -50.82 19.26 -30.61
N ALA A 70 -50.62 18.90 -29.36
CA ALA A 70 -51.62 18.64 -28.34
C ALA A 70 -51.11 17.74 -27.19
N ALA A 71 -51.16 18.30 -25.96
CA ALA A 71 -51.15 17.58 -24.70
C ALA A 71 -52.65 17.20 -24.34
N PRO A 72 -52.99 16.61 -23.18
CA PRO A 72 -52.27 16.09 -22.02
C PRO A 72 -52.92 14.82 -21.38
N LYS A 73 -52.37 14.31 -20.27
CA LYS A 73 -53.00 13.84 -19.00
C LYS A 73 -52.11 12.96 -18.17
N LYS A 74 -51.59 13.52 -17.06
CA LYS A 74 -51.90 13.32 -15.61
C LYS A 74 -51.93 11.87 -15.08
N LYS A 75 -51.05 11.59 -14.11
CA LYS A 75 -51.21 11.28 -12.64
C LYS A 75 -50.16 10.24 -12.27
N ARG A 76 -49.45 10.25 -11.19
CA ARG A 76 -49.36 10.66 -9.78
C ARG A 76 -48.07 10.16 -9.22
N ALA A 77 -47.28 10.97 -8.67
CA ALA A 77 -46.67 11.12 -7.34
C ALA A 77 -46.41 9.87 -6.49
N ARG A 78 -45.16 9.68 -6.12
CA ARG A 78 -44.74 9.41 -4.72
C ARG A 78 -43.31 9.80 -4.51
N LYS A 79 -43.10 10.50 -3.43
CA LYS A 79 -41.90 11.08 -2.84
C LYS A 79 -40.88 10.00 -2.42
N GLU A 80 -39.61 10.26 -2.59
CA GLU A 80 -38.60 10.07 -1.51
C GLU A 80 -37.43 11.01 -1.75
N LYS A 81 -36.90 11.55 -0.66
CA LYS A 81 -35.91 12.58 -0.44
C LYS A 81 -34.52 12.11 -0.89
N GLU A 82 -33.80 12.86 -1.72
CA GLU A 82 -32.78 13.88 -1.46
C GLU A 82 -31.69 13.53 -0.45
N ASP A 83 -30.47 13.59 -0.97
CA ASP A 83 -29.45 14.47 -0.43
C ASP A 83 -28.48 14.88 -1.54
N GLU A 84 -28.32 16.21 -1.61
CA GLU A 84 -27.57 17.00 -2.56
C GLU A 84 -26.07 16.88 -2.40
N ASN A 85 -25.33 16.94 -3.51
CA ASN A 85 -24.26 17.93 -3.71
C ASN A 85 -23.69 17.78 -5.12
N ALA A 86 -24.05 18.72 -5.97
CA ALA A 86 -23.44 18.91 -7.26
C ALA A 86 -23.09 20.39 -7.42
N CYS A 87 -21.84 20.66 -7.74
CA CYS A 87 -21.34 21.94 -8.23
C CYS A 87 -21.83 22.22 -9.65
N PRO A 88 -22.09 23.47 -10.02
CA PRO A 88 -22.40 23.84 -11.38
C PRO A 88 -21.20 24.32 -12.17
N ASN A 89 -21.23 23.97 -13.44
CA ASN A 89 -20.37 24.39 -14.50
C ASN A 89 -20.66 25.78 -15.02
N GLU A 90 -19.60 26.37 -15.55
CA GLU A 90 -19.40 27.64 -16.25
C GLU A 90 -20.28 27.87 -17.47
N LYS A 91 -20.55 29.14 -17.77
CA LYS A 91 -20.53 29.69 -19.14
C LYS A 91 -20.11 31.15 -19.16
N ASN A 92 -19.12 31.39 -20.03
CA ASN A 92 -18.62 32.63 -20.57
C ASN A 92 -19.70 33.65 -20.98
N ILE A 93 -19.34 34.93 -20.84
CA ILE A 93 -19.52 35.95 -21.87
C ILE A 93 -18.55 37.10 -21.57
N ASP A 94 -17.87 37.53 -22.61
CA ASP A 94 -16.96 38.69 -22.79
C ASP A 94 -17.70 40.02 -22.65
N LEU A 95 -16.94 41.07 -22.33
CA LEU A 95 -16.68 42.31 -23.04
C LEU A 95 -16.52 43.54 -22.14
N ASP A 96 -15.34 44.07 -22.28
CA ASP A 96 -14.94 45.49 -22.45
C ASP A 96 -15.26 46.64 -21.48
N VAL A 97 -14.15 47.15 -20.99
CA VAL A 97 -13.58 48.54 -21.12
C VAL A 97 -14.09 49.67 -20.28
N GLN A 98 -13.11 50.24 -19.63
CA GLN A 98 -12.85 51.68 -19.29
C GLN A 98 -13.28 52.26 -17.96
N ASP A 99 -12.22 52.59 -17.25
CA ASP A 99 -11.82 53.85 -16.60
C ASP A 99 -12.84 54.69 -15.81
N THR A 100 -12.49 55.00 -14.64
CA THR A 100 -12.03 56.29 -14.05
C THR A 100 -12.45 56.52 -12.60
N HIS A 101 -11.41 56.87 -11.89
CA HIS A 101 -11.31 57.86 -10.75
C HIS A 101 -12.31 57.99 -9.63
N SER A 102 -11.77 57.84 -8.47
CA SER A 102 -11.63 58.83 -7.36
C SER A 102 -12.70 58.91 -6.27
N SER A 103 -12.15 58.76 -5.10
CA SER A 103 -12.28 59.61 -3.92
C SER A 103 -13.51 59.51 -2.98
N THR A 104 -13.11 59.21 -1.79
CA THR A 104 -13.42 59.91 -0.52
C THR A 104 -14.75 59.77 0.19
N THR A 105 -14.58 59.37 1.41
CA THR A 105 -15.10 59.93 2.66
C THR A 105 -16.41 59.48 3.26
N LYS A 106 -16.22 58.91 4.42
CA LYS A 106 -16.80 59.32 5.76
C LYS A 106 -18.29 59.11 6.07
N ARG A 107 -18.45 58.41 7.12
CA ARG A 107 -19.10 58.78 8.39
C ARG A 107 -20.54 58.34 8.67
N LYS A 108 -20.65 57.77 9.83
CA LYS A 108 -21.61 57.90 10.94
C LYS A 108 -22.91 57.11 10.90
N GLY A 109 -23.08 56.36 12.01
CA GLY A 109 -24.38 55.98 12.57
C GLY A 109 -25.21 57.17 13.10
N PRO A 110 -26.20 57.02 13.93
CA PRO A 110 -26.42 56.07 15.01
C PRO A 110 -27.90 55.69 15.32
N ALA A 111 -28.09 54.87 16.35
CA ALA A 111 -29.16 54.86 17.37
C ALA A 111 -30.63 54.60 16.94
N ALA A 112 -31.50 54.03 17.66
CA ALA A 112 -31.68 53.58 19.01
C ALA A 112 -33.12 52.97 19.14
N SER A 113 -33.29 52.27 20.23
CA SER A 113 -34.45 52.07 21.10
C SER A 113 -35.57 51.13 20.59
N SER A 114 -36.08 50.24 21.35
CA SER A 114 -36.41 50.03 22.73
C SER A 114 -37.36 48.84 22.87
N SER A 115 -37.17 48.10 23.94
CA SER A 115 -38.17 47.54 24.89
C SER A 115 -39.04 46.38 24.38
N THR A 116 -39.25 45.31 25.03
CA THR A 116 -39.54 44.89 26.39
C THR A 116 -39.81 43.40 26.43
N GLU A 117 -39.24 42.80 27.44
CA GLU A 117 -39.78 41.83 28.41
C GLU A 117 -40.23 40.42 28.08
N ARG A 118 -39.58 39.53 28.80
CA ARG A 118 -39.94 38.36 29.66
C ARG A 118 -39.83 36.98 29.03
N SER A 119 -39.05 36.31 29.60
CA SER A 119 -38.84 35.36 30.70
C SER A 119 -38.76 33.94 30.20
N SER A 120 -37.82 33.27 30.57
CA SER A 120 -37.33 32.28 31.54
C SER A 120 -36.89 31.03 30.78
N GLU A 121 -35.83 30.45 31.01
CA GLU A 121 -35.13 29.76 32.02
C GLU A 121 -33.86 29.15 31.46
N ALA A 122 -32.78 29.27 32.17
CA ALA A 122 -31.53 28.61 31.94
C ALA A 122 -31.51 27.19 32.55
N PRO A 123 -30.59 26.33 32.18
CA PRO A 123 -29.56 26.03 33.14
C PRO A 123 -28.11 25.97 32.65
N ALA A 124 -27.28 26.31 33.57
CA ALA A 124 -25.85 26.48 33.62
C ALA A 124 -25.05 25.17 33.74
N PRO A 125 -23.71 25.27 34.10
CA PRO A 125 -22.56 25.74 33.34
C PRO A 125 -21.37 24.75 33.35
N LYS A 126 -20.42 24.96 32.46
CA LYS A 126 -19.13 24.30 32.42
C LYS A 126 -18.17 24.82 33.50
N ARG A 127 -17.60 23.92 34.30
CA ARG A 127 -16.53 24.23 35.25
C ARG A 127 -15.14 24.07 34.62
N LYS A 128 -14.42 25.17 34.56
CA LYS A 128 -12.94 25.22 34.50
C LYS A 128 -12.38 24.96 35.88
N ARG A 129 -11.31 24.19 35.97
CA ARG A 129 -10.48 24.11 37.19
C ARG A 129 -9.07 24.57 36.87
N ALA A 130 -8.67 25.57 37.63
CA ALA A 130 -7.36 26.17 37.67
C ALA A 130 -6.43 25.43 38.64
N ARG A 131 -5.16 25.52 38.30
CA ARG A 131 -3.96 25.12 39.03
C ARG A 131 -3.84 25.86 40.35
N LYS A 132 -3.30 25.16 41.37
CA LYS A 132 -2.54 25.80 42.49
C LYS A 132 -1.43 24.86 42.91
N GLU A 133 -0.24 25.43 42.85
CA GLU A 133 1.01 24.95 43.39
C GLU A 133 1.03 25.07 44.93
N LYS A 134 1.72 24.12 45.57
CA LYS A 134 2.48 24.40 46.80
C LYS A 134 3.54 23.34 47.02
N GLU A 135 4.74 23.84 47.15
CA GLU A 135 5.96 23.22 47.63
C GLU A 135 5.88 22.84 49.12
N ALA A 136 6.60 21.81 49.50
CA ALA A 136 7.41 21.75 50.72
C ALA A 136 8.28 20.51 50.77
N GLU A 137 9.54 20.78 51.07
CA GLU A 137 10.68 19.92 51.28
C GLU A 137 10.54 19.02 52.53
N HIS A 138 11.19 17.88 52.57
CA HIS A 138 12.30 17.53 53.46
C HIS A 138 12.61 16.02 53.45
N ASP A 139 13.90 15.77 53.22
CA ASP A 139 14.87 14.88 53.88
C ASP A 139 14.76 13.35 53.87
N CYS A 140 15.81 12.80 53.27
CA CYS A 140 16.39 11.48 53.52
C CYS A 140 17.00 11.34 54.95
N PRO A 141 17.32 10.16 55.50
CA PRO A 141 18.49 9.40 55.02
C PRO A 141 18.45 7.85 55.15
N ASN A 142 19.25 7.27 54.33
CA ASN A 142 20.30 6.22 54.41
C ASN A 142 20.11 4.90 55.16
N GLU A 143 20.65 3.88 54.44
CA GLU A 143 21.42 2.70 54.89
C GLU A 143 20.63 1.53 55.47
N SER A 144 20.77 0.32 55.02
CA SER A 144 21.88 -0.55 54.69
C SER A 144 21.39 -1.95 54.29
N ASN A 145 22.06 -2.53 53.30
CA ASN A 145 22.17 -4.01 53.13
C ASN A 145 23.03 -4.58 54.28
N PRO A 146 23.07 -5.86 54.62
CA PRO A 146 23.28 -6.99 53.71
C PRO A 146 22.76 -8.38 54.10
N ASP A 147 22.82 -9.28 53.10
CA ASP A 147 23.22 -10.71 53.09
C ASP A 147 22.46 -11.86 53.75
N GLN A 148 22.39 -12.89 52.93
CA GLN A 148 22.58 -14.33 53.16
C GLN A 148 21.33 -15.21 53.40
N GLU A 149 21.15 -16.08 52.42
CA GLU A 149 21.25 -17.58 52.43
C GLU A 149 20.37 -18.33 53.44
N ASP A 150 19.54 -19.21 52.98
CA ASP A 150 19.72 -20.66 52.86
C ASP A 150 18.35 -21.43 52.80
N VAL A 151 18.21 -22.24 51.79
CA VAL A 151 17.90 -23.69 51.72
C VAL A 151 17.01 -24.30 52.81
N VAL A 152 15.89 -24.98 52.37
CA VAL A 152 15.54 -26.41 52.64
C VAL A 152 14.03 -26.67 52.47
N GLU A 153 13.70 -27.56 51.54
CA GLU A 153 12.51 -28.45 51.58
C GLU A 153 12.68 -29.56 52.66
N PRO A 154 11.76 -30.49 52.96
CA PRO A 154 10.39 -30.76 52.47
C PRO A 154 9.40 -31.37 53.51
N SER A 155 8.20 -31.78 52.98
CA SER A 155 7.31 -32.89 53.44
C SER A 155 6.40 -32.64 54.65
N THR A 156 5.14 -32.95 54.67
CA THR A 156 4.38 -34.21 54.48
C THR A 156 2.87 -34.03 54.72
N MET A 157 2.10 -34.71 53.93
CA MET A 157 0.81 -35.38 54.16
C MET A 157 -0.10 -35.00 55.36
N THR A 158 -1.38 -34.72 55.01
CA THR A 158 -2.52 -35.60 55.38
C THR A 158 -3.83 -35.16 54.73
N GLN A 159 -4.50 -36.09 54.08
CA GLN A 159 -5.95 -36.13 53.83
C GLN A 159 -6.63 -36.81 55.06
N PRO A 160 -8.01 -36.97 55.20
CA PRO A 160 -9.08 -36.79 54.23
C PRO A 160 -10.37 -36.14 54.80
N ASP A 161 -11.34 -35.88 54.02
CA ASP A 161 -12.69 -36.39 53.96
C ASP A 161 -13.68 -35.46 53.21
N GLY A 162 -14.38 -36.11 52.31
CA GLY A 162 -15.30 -35.58 51.34
C GLY A 162 -16.75 -35.38 51.83
N PRO A 163 -17.81 -35.53 51.01
CA PRO A 163 -18.07 -34.82 49.75
C PRO A 163 -19.41 -34.04 49.81
N VAL A 164 -19.54 -32.98 49.05
CA VAL A 164 -20.84 -32.47 48.62
C VAL A 164 -20.81 -32.15 47.12
N ALA A 165 -21.61 -32.94 46.42
CA ALA A 165 -21.84 -32.78 45.01
C ALA A 165 -22.69 -31.53 44.73
N SER A 166 -22.26 -30.67 43.84
CA SER A 166 -23.12 -29.88 42.97
C SER A 166 -22.55 -29.84 41.55
N SER A 167 -23.31 -30.50 40.70
CA SER A 167 -23.10 -30.57 39.26
C SER A 167 -23.12 -29.20 38.62
N THR A 168 -21.99 -28.76 38.15
CA THR A 168 -21.93 -27.71 37.11
C THR A 168 -21.13 -28.25 35.92
N THR A 169 -21.85 -28.36 34.85
CA THR A 169 -21.47 -28.81 33.51
C THR A 169 -20.11 -28.30 33.08
N GLY A 170 -19.28 -29.24 32.64
CA GLY A 170 -17.93 -29.05 32.18
C GLY A 170 -17.74 -27.91 31.14
N ARG A 171 -17.28 -26.77 31.58
CA ARG A 171 -16.54 -25.82 30.79
C ARG A 171 -15.11 -26.32 30.69
N SER A 172 -14.71 -26.69 29.50
CA SER A 172 -13.43 -27.31 29.23
C SER A 172 -12.27 -26.45 29.74
N SER A 173 -11.28 -27.11 30.30
CA SER A 173 -10.04 -26.61 30.89
C SER A 173 -9.15 -25.73 29.99
N PHE A 174 -9.61 -25.38 28.77
CA PHE A 174 -8.88 -24.53 27.81
C PHE A 174 -8.92 -23.03 28.21
N TRP A 175 -9.95 -22.59 28.93
CA TRP A 175 -10.14 -21.18 29.32
C TRP A 175 -9.53 -20.83 30.69
N GLU A 176 -9.22 -21.79 31.53
CA GLU A 176 -8.79 -21.58 32.93
C GLU A 176 -7.41 -20.91 33.11
N ARG A 177 -6.68 -20.60 32.06
CA ARG A 177 -5.32 -20.01 32.14
C ARG A 177 -5.07 -18.77 31.26
N ARG A 178 -6.09 -18.13 30.72
CA ARG A 178 -5.86 -16.90 29.94
C ARG A 178 -5.72 -15.69 30.85
N LYS A 179 -4.49 -15.19 30.98
CA LYS A 179 -4.19 -13.94 31.67
C LYS A 179 -4.52 -12.76 30.76
N VAL A 180 -5.12 -11.71 31.30
CA VAL A 180 -5.26 -10.43 30.60
C VAL A 180 -3.87 -9.97 30.19
N TRP A 181 -3.67 -9.79 28.89
CA TRP A 181 -2.40 -9.41 28.29
C TRP A 181 -2.14 -7.90 28.35
N ASN A 182 -0.86 -7.52 28.41
CA ASN A 182 -0.42 -6.14 28.17
C ASN A 182 -0.10 -5.94 26.69
N ILE A 183 -0.24 -4.69 26.18
CA ILE A 183 -0.01 -4.37 24.76
C ILE A 183 1.36 -4.87 24.30
N HIS A 184 2.40 -4.66 25.09
CA HIS A 184 3.76 -5.09 24.74
C HIS A 184 3.94 -6.61 24.76
N GLU A 185 3.22 -7.34 25.64
CA GLU A 185 3.27 -8.81 25.70
C GLU A 185 2.61 -9.42 24.45
N LEU A 186 1.41 -8.90 24.08
CA LEU A 186 0.72 -9.36 22.89
C LEU A 186 1.48 -9.00 21.62
N LEU A 187 2.08 -7.79 21.57
CA LEU A 187 2.91 -7.38 20.45
C LEU A 187 4.14 -8.29 20.29
N ALA A 188 4.82 -8.63 21.40
CA ALA A 188 5.97 -9.53 21.39
C ALA A 188 5.60 -10.93 20.87
N GLU A 189 4.45 -11.46 21.31
CA GLU A 189 3.94 -12.76 20.87
C GLU A 189 3.53 -12.76 19.39
N THR A 190 2.76 -11.74 18.96
CA THR A 190 2.23 -11.68 17.59
C THR A 190 3.33 -11.48 16.56
N GLU A 191 4.29 -10.62 16.86
CA GLU A 191 5.38 -10.24 15.94
C GLU A 191 6.65 -11.08 16.16
N ASN A 192 6.65 -11.99 17.13
CA ASN A 192 7.82 -12.82 17.47
C ASN A 192 9.10 -12.00 17.68
N ILE A 193 9.02 -10.97 18.52
CA ILE A 193 10.13 -10.09 18.90
C ILE A 193 10.43 -10.22 20.39
N GLN A 194 11.64 -9.81 20.78
CA GLN A 194 12.06 -9.86 22.18
C GLN A 194 11.12 -9.00 23.06
N PRO A 195 10.70 -9.48 24.24
CA PRO A 195 9.78 -8.74 25.11
C PRO A 195 10.30 -7.34 25.50
N GLN A 196 11.62 -7.18 25.67
CA GLN A 196 12.21 -5.89 26.00
C GLN A 196 12.14 -4.94 24.80
N ALA A 197 12.43 -5.42 23.58
CA ALA A 197 12.27 -4.63 22.35
C ALA A 197 10.81 -4.21 22.14
N ALA A 198 9.84 -5.10 22.39
CA ALA A 198 8.43 -4.77 22.32
C ALA A 198 8.02 -3.67 23.32
N ARG A 199 8.52 -3.69 24.56
CA ARG A 199 8.28 -2.61 25.55
C ARG A 199 8.83 -1.29 25.06
N ASN A 200 10.07 -1.29 24.58
CA ASN A 200 10.72 -0.09 24.07
C ASN A 200 9.97 0.48 22.85
N ILE A 201 9.54 -0.40 21.93
CA ILE A 201 8.76 -0.02 20.73
C ILE A 201 7.43 0.62 21.13
N VAL A 202 6.67 0.01 22.04
CA VAL A 202 5.41 0.56 22.55
C VAL A 202 5.65 1.94 23.17
N GLN A 203 6.64 2.09 24.02
CA GLN A 203 6.99 3.38 24.63
C GLN A 203 7.40 4.43 23.58
N LEU A 204 8.15 4.03 22.56
CA LEU A 204 8.54 4.93 21.47
C LEU A 204 7.33 5.39 20.67
N PHE A 205 6.36 4.51 20.37
CA PHE A 205 5.13 4.87 19.66
C PHE A 205 4.19 5.74 20.50
N GLU A 206 4.05 5.47 21.80
CA GLU A 206 3.31 6.32 22.75
C GLU A 206 3.89 7.73 22.85
N ASN A 207 5.21 7.86 22.73
CA ASN A 207 5.90 9.14 22.66
C ASN A 207 5.82 9.82 21.27
N GLU A 208 5.04 9.25 20.34
CA GLU A 208 4.84 9.77 18.98
C GLU A 208 6.15 9.80 18.14
N ASN A 209 7.11 8.91 18.42
CA ASN A 209 8.31 8.81 17.60
C ASN A 209 8.00 8.22 16.23
N THR A 210 8.60 8.84 15.22
CA THR A 210 8.45 8.43 13.83
C THR A 210 9.36 7.24 13.49
N ILE A 211 8.93 6.37 12.57
CA ILE A 211 9.73 5.20 12.14
C ILE A 211 11.13 5.60 11.65
N PRO A 212 11.31 6.61 10.79
CA PRO A 212 12.65 7.01 10.36
C PRO A 212 13.55 7.43 11.53
N PHE A 213 13.00 8.13 12.53
CA PHE A 213 13.75 8.54 13.73
C PHE A 213 14.16 7.33 14.57
N ILE A 214 13.25 6.38 14.79
CA ILE A 214 13.55 5.16 15.55
C ILE A 214 14.64 4.37 14.84
N CYS A 215 14.51 4.12 13.54
CA CYS A 215 15.46 3.31 12.76
C CYS A 215 16.85 3.94 12.66
N ARG A 216 16.98 5.26 12.75
CA ARG A 216 18.29 5.93 12.66
C ARG A 216 18.90 6.25 14.03
N TYR A 217 18.11 6.74 14.98
CA TYR A 217 18.61 7.32 16.24
C TYR A 217 18.23 6.55 17.49
N ARG A 218 17.42 5.48 17.39
CA ARG A 218 16.98 4.61 18.50
C ARG A 218 17.03 3.13 18.12
N ARG A 219 17.92 2.81 17.17
CA ARG A 219 18.04 1.47 16.62
C ARG A 219 18.43 0.43 17.67
N ASP A 220 19.26 0.82 18.60
CA ASP A 220 19.68 0.08 19.79
C ASP A 220 18.50 -0.37 20.67
N LEU A 221 17.45 0.45 20.79
CA LEU A 221 16.29 0.14 21.61
C LEU A 221 15.31 -0.87 20.97
N VAL A 222 15.39 -1.04 19.66
CA VAL A 222 14.45 -1.86 18.89
C VAL A 222 15.10 -3.09 18.26
N ASP A 223 16.23 -3.54 18.80
CA ASP A 223 16.94 -4.76 18.36
C ASP A 223 17.24 -4.75 16.85
N HIS A 224 17.72 -3.61 16.34
CA HIS A 224 18.10 -3.44 14.93
C HIS A 224 17.03 -3.76 13.88
N ILE A 225 15.75 -3.76 14.26
CA ILE A 225 14.64 -4.02 13.35
C ILE A 225 14.69 -3.10 12.13
N ALA A 226 14.55 -3.70 10.94
CA ALA A 226 14.51 -2.97 9.68
C ALA A 226 13.26 -2.06 9.56
N PRO A 227 13.32 -0.93 8.83
CA PRO A 227 12.21 0.01 8.69
C PRO A 227 10.92 -0.63 8.19
N ASP A 228 11.01 -1.53 7.21
CA ASP A 228 9.87 -2.24 6.64
C ASP A 228 9.18 -3.10 7.71
N ARG A 229 9.98 -3.83 8.48
CA ARG A 229 9.48 -4.64 9.59
C ARG A 229 8.89 -3.80 10.72
N LEU A 230 9.51 -2.64 11.02
CA LEU A 230 9.00 -1.73 12.05
C LEU A 230 7.67 -1.08 11.63
N ARG A 231 7.42 -0.88 10.31
CA ARG A 231 6.10 -0.47 9.81
C ARG A 231 5.03 -1.54 10.07
N ASP A 232 5.35 -2.81 9.81
CA ASP A 232 4.45 -3.92 10.12
C ASP A 232 4.12 -3.96 11.61
N ILE A 233 5.14 -3.91 12.46
CA ILE A 233 4.99 -3.87 13.92
C ILE A 233 4.13 -2.68 14.37
N ARG A 234 4.26 -1.50 13.75
CA ARG A 234 3.41 -0.35 14.06
C ARG A 234 1.96 -0.59 13.67
N ASN A 235 1.71 -1.24 12.53
CA ASN A 235 0.36 -1.59 12.11
C ASN A 235 -0.27 -2.57 13.11
N THR A 236 0.44 -3.61 13.49
CA THR A 236 0.01 -4.57 14.52
C THR A 236 -0.20 -3.89 15.88
N TYR A 237 0.69 -2.99 16.30
CA TYR A 237 0.49 -2.17 17.50
C TYR A 237 -0.81 -1.37 17.45
N THR A 238 -1.10 -0.74 16.32
CA THR A 238 -2.33 0.03 16.13
C THR A 238 -3.57 -0.88 16.20
N GLU A 239 -3.51 -2.05 15.57
CA GLU A 239 -4.56 -3.06 15.64
C GLU A 239 -4.80 -3.56 17.08
N ILE A 240 -3.74 -3.81 17.85
CA ILE A 240 -3.82 -4.21 19.27
C ILE A 240 -4.43 -3.10 20.12
N VAL A 241 -4.04 -1.85 19.92
CA VAL A 241 -4.61 -0.70 20.64
C VAL A 241 -6.08 -0.52 20.29
N ASP A 242 -6.47 -0.68 19.04
CA ASP A 242 -7.87 -0.58 18.62
C ASP A 242 -8.70 -1.78 19.10
N LEU A 243 -8.11 -2.97 19.16
CA LEU A 243 -8.72 -4.15 19.77
C LEU A 243 -9.00 -3.90 21.25
N ARG A 244 -8.04 -3.36 22.00
CA ARG A 244 -8.20 -3.03 23.42
C ARG A 244 -9.33 -2.01 23.62
N LYS A 245 -9.35 -0.92 22.86
CA LYS A 245 -10.42 0.08 22.90
C LYS A 245 -11.78 -0.51 22.57
N LYS A 246 -11.86 -1.39 21.57
CA LYS A 246 -13.09 -2.10 21.23
C LYS A 246 -13.58 -2.98 22.39
N ALA A 247 -12.69 -3.77 23.01
CA ALA A 247 -13.03 -4.60 24.15
C ALA A 247 -13.56 -3.75 25.32
N GLU A 248 -12.89 -2.65 25.63
CA GLU A 248 -13.31 -1.71 26.69
C GLU A 248 -14.69 -1.08 26.38
N ASN A 249 -14.96 -0.72 25.13
CA ASN A 249 -16.24 -0.20 24.72
C ASN A 249 -17.38 -1.24 24.86
N ILE A 250 -17.10 -2.51 24.51
CA ILE A 250 -18.04 -3.62 24.65
C ILE A 250 -18.31 -3.89 26.12
N VAL A 251 -17.28 -3.94 26.96
CA VAL A 251 -17.40 -4.08 28.41
C VAL A 251 -18.26 -2.97 28.99
N SER A 252 -18.01 -1.70 28.61
CA SER A 252 -18.79 -0.55 29.07
C SER A 252 -20.26 -0.59 28.60
N GLN A 253 -20.53 -1.21 27.46
CA GLN A 253 -21.89 -1.41 26.96
C GLN A 253 -22.60 -2.50 27.77
N LEU A 254 -21.97 -3.66 27.98
CA LEU A 254 -22.55 -4.75 28.76
C LEU A 254 -22.76 -4.36 30.23
N GLU A 255 -21.92 -3.50 30.79
CA GLU A 255 -22.10 -2.94 32.13
C GLU A 255 -23.37 -2.07 32.20
N ARG A 256 -23.62 -1.24 31.22
CA ARG A 256 -24.86 -0.44 31.10
C ARG A 256 -26.11 -1.29 30.93
N ASP A 257 -25.96 -2.44 30.24
CA ASP A 257 -27.04 -3.39 29.99
C ASP A 257 -27.27 -4.36 31.18
N ASN A 258 -26.48 -4.23 32.28
CA ASN A 258 -26.52 -5.09 33.48
C ASN A 258 -26.31 -6.60 33.20
N VAL A 259 -25.56 -6.94 32.18
CA VAL A 259 -25.26 -8.33 31.77
C VAL A 259 -23.81 -8.70 32.12
N LEU A 260 -22.99 -7.74 32.52
CA LEU A 260 -21.56 -7.94 32.75
C LEU A 260 -21.34 -8.63 34.13
N ASN A 261 -20.60 -9.74 34.10
CA ASN A 261 -19.98 -10.29 35.31
C ASN A 261 -18.44 -10.26 35.17
N THR A 262 -17.73 -10.65 36.25
CA THR A 262 -16.25 -10.66 36.27
C THR A 262 -15.66 -11.59 35.21
N GLU A 263 -16.26 -12.77 35.02
CA GLU A 263 -15.82 -13.77 34.05
C GLU A 263 -15.94 -13.27 32.60
N ILE A 264 -17.10 -12.71 32.23
CA ILE A 264 -17.34 -12.14 30.90
C ILE A 264 -16.36 -10.97 30.60
N ARG A 265 -16.09 -10.15 31.64
CA ARG A 265 -15.12 -9.07 31.52
C ARG A 265 -13.72 -9.59 31.21
N GLU A 266 -13.28 -10.58 31.95
CA GLU A 266 -11.96 -11.22 31.78
C GLU A 266 -11.85 -11.89 30.40
N GLU A 267 -12.87 -12.67 30.01
CA GLU A 267 -12.92 -13.31 28.68
C GLU A 267 -12.79 -12.31 27.56
N LEU A 268 -13.56 -11.21 27.59
CA LEU A 268 -13.50 -10.17 26.55
C LEU A 268 -12.16 -9.44 26.53
N MET A 269 -11.55 -9.20 27.69
CA MET A 269 -10.26 -8.51 27.79
C MET A 269 -9.07 -9.41 27.46
N CYS A 270 -9.26 -10.73 27.45
CA CYS A 270 -8.24 -11.70 27.02
C CYS A 270 -8.23 -11.96 25.51
N ALA A 271 -9.19 -11.44 24.76
CA ALA A 271 -9.26 -11.61 23.30
C ALA A 271 -8.01 -11.04 22.62
N LYS A 272 -7.33 -11.85 21.80
CA LYS A 272 -6.09 -11.49 21.11
C LYS A 272 -6.31 -10.99 19.66
N THR A 273 -7.50 -11.24 19.10
CA THR A 273 -7.87 -10.78 17.75
C THR A 273 -9.27 -10.17 17.73
N ASN A 274 -9.55 -9.35 16.73
CA ASN A 274 -10.88 -8.78 16.51
C ASN A 274 -11.94 -9.86 16.30
N GLU A 275 -11.60 -10.96 15.60
CA GLU A 275 -12.48 -12.08 15.35
C GLU A 275 -12.81 -12.80 16.66
N GLU A 276 -11.82 -12.99 17.54
CA GLU A 276 -12.01 -13.57 18.84
C GLU A 276 -12.89 -12.70 19.74
N LEU A 277 -12.65 -11.39 19.74
CA LEU A 277 -13.47 -10.44 20.49
C LEU A 277 -14.93 -10.44 20.00
N GLU A 278 -15.14 -10.39 18.68
CA GLU A 278 -16.48 -10.45 18.08
C GLU A 278 -17.18 -11.78 18.39
N PHE A 279 -16.41 -12.84 18.46
CA PHE A 279 -16.83 -14.16 18.80
C PHE A 279 -17.30 -14.24 20.28
N LEU A 280 -16.49 -13.75 21.22
CA LEU A 280 -16.84 -13.71 22.64
C LEU A 280 -18.01 -12.77 22.91
N TYR A 281 -18.15 -11.71 22.16
CA TYR A 281 -19.27 -10.76 22.27
C TYR A 281 -20.54 -11.27 21.57
N ALA A 282 -20.46 -12.23 20.65
CA ALA A 282 -21.60 -12.68 19.84
C ALA A 282 -22.82 -13.15 20.67
N PRO A 283 -22.69 -13.86 21.81
CA PRO A 283 -23.81 -14.26 22.66
C PRO A 283 -24.56 -13.07 23.25
N TYR A 284 -23.83 -12.00 23.56
CA TYR A 284 -24.34 -10.81 24.27
C TYR A 284 -24.83 -9.71 23.30
N LYS A 285 -24.55 -9.86 22.00
CA LYS A 285 -25.03 -8.91 21.00
C LYS A 285 -26.56 -8.85 21.02
N PRO A 286 -27.16 -7.65 21.17
CA PRO A 286 -28.61 -7.51 21.08
C PRO A 286 -29.05 -8.05 19.72
N ALA A 287 -29.94 -9.06 19.78
CA ALA A 287 -30.45 -9.69 18.57
C ALA A 287 -31.35 -8.69 17.82
N SER A 288 -31.17 -8.63 16.49
CA SER A 288 -32.08 -7.82 15.67
C SER A 288 -33.50 -8.40 15.77
N LYS A 289 -34.43 -7.58 16.25
CA LYS A 289 -35.87 -7.92 16.43
C LYS A 289 -36.53 -8.49 15.17
N GLY A 290 -35.90 -8.37 14.01
CA GLY A 290 -36.39 -8.87 12.73
C GLY A 290 -35.97 -10.30 12.36
N THR A 291 -35.13 -10.98 13.16
CA THR A 291 -34.68 -12.35 12.82
C THR A 291 -35.81 -13.37 13.03
N LEU A 292 -35.80 -14.46 12.22
CA LEU A 292 -36.77 -15.54 12.38
C LEU A 292 -36.76 -16.15 13.77
N ALA A 293 -35.54 -16.29 14.35
CA ALA A 293 -35.39 -16.81 15.69
C ALA A 293 -35.99 -15.90 16.76
N GLU A 294 -35.78 -14.59 16.68
CA GLU A 294 -36.33 -13.63 17.65
C GLU A 294 -37.85 -13.51 17.53
N ARG A 295 -38.39 -13.57 16.29
CA ARG A 295 -39.85 -13.65 16.09
C ARG A 295 -40.41 -14.91 16.73
N ALA A 296 -39.77 -16.06 16.53
CA ALA A 296 -40.19 -17.31 17.13
C ALA A 296 -40.06 -17.28 18.68
N LYS A 297 -39.05 -16.64 19.24
CA LYS A 297 -38.95 -16.42 20.69
C LYS A 297 -40.06 -15.52 21.25
N ALA A 298 -40.40 -14.47 20.51
CA ALA A 298 -41.49 -13.55 20.89
C ALA A 298 -42.86 -14.26 20.88
N LEU A 299 -43.00 -15.35 20.11
CA LEU A 299 -44.18 -16.24 20.13
C LEU A 299 -44.14 -17.28 21.25
N GLY A 300 -43.23 -17.23 22.21
CA GLY A 300 -43.13 -18.14 23.34
C GLY A 300 -42.45 -19.49 23.03
N LEU A 301 -41.90 -19.71 21.83
CA LEU A 301 -41.29 -20.95 21.41
C LEU A 301 -39.88 -21.18 22.02
N GLY A 302 -39.31 -20.19 22.73
CA GLY A 302 -37.95 -20.25 23.28
C GLY A 302 -37.72 -21.41 24.23
N GLU A 303 -38.59 -21.58 25.24
CA GLU A 303 -38.50 -22.64 26.23
C GLU A 303 -38.57 -24.04 25.63
N TYR A 304 -39.46 -24.24 24.64
CA TYR A 304 -39.58 -25.52 23.93
C TYR A 304 -38.34 -25.83 23.10
N ALA A 305 -37.74 -24.84 22.45
CA ALA A 305 -36.50 -24.99 21.71
C ALA A 305 -35.33 -25.36 22.62
N ASP A 306 -35.19 -24.72 23.78
CA ASP A 306 -34.14 -25.01 24.75
C ASP A 306 -34.33 -26.38 25.42
N ARG A 307 -35.59 -26.79 25.75
CA ARG A 307 -35.89 -28.14 26.22
C ARG A 307 -35.52 -29.21 25.18
N LEU A 308 -35.78 -28.98 23.90
CA LEU A 308 -35.42 -29.90 22.81
C LEU A 308 -33.91 -29.90 22.50
N LEU A 309 -33.20 -28.79 22.72
CA LEU A 309 -31.77 -28.69 22.46
C LEU A 309 -30.94 -29.25 23.63
N TYR A 310 -31.23 -28.84 24.90
CA TYR A 310 -30.40 -29.13 26.10
C TYR A 310 -31.05 -30.12 27.06
N GLY A 311 -32.37 -30.27 27.02
CA GLY A 311 -33.09 -30.96 28.11
C GLY A 311 -33.07 -32.47 28.04
N SER A 312 -32.94 -33.10 29.19
CA SER A 312 -33.36 -34.48 29.43
C SER A 312 -34.89 -34.51 29.56
N VAL A 313 -35.49 -34.61 28.48
CA VAL A 313 -36.91 -34.88 28.13
C VAL A 313 -38.04 -34.69 29.12
N PRO A 314 -38.95 -33.82 28.81
CA PRO A 314 -40.35 -34.19 28.90
C PRO A 314 -40.98 -34.23 27.51
N LYS A 315 -42.10 -34.95 27.39
CA LYS A 315 -42.90 -35.04 26.17
C LYS A 315 -43.33 -33.65 25.72
N VAL A 316 -42.62 -33.07 24.72
CA VAL A 316 -43.11 -31.89 24.04
C VAL A 316 -44.12 -32.33 23.00
N ASN A 317 -45.38 -31.94 23.17
CA ASN A 317 -46.45 -32.21 22.21
C ASN A 317 -46.67 -30.94 21.38
N LEU A 318 -46.25 -30.96 20.10
CA LEU A 318 -46.37 -29.81 19.20
C LEU A 318 -47.85 -29.40 19.00
N LYS A 319 -48.80 -30.35 19.15
CA LYS A 319 -50.23 -30.07 18.98
C LYS A 319 -50.81 -29.15 20.04
N GLU A 320 -50.25 -29.15 21.25
CA GLU A 320 -50.63 -28.26 22.34
C GLU A 320 -50.17 -26.84 22.17
N ILE A 321 -49.20 -26.59 21.29
CA ILE A 321 -48.62 -25.28 20.99
C ILE A 321 -49.28 -24.60 19.78
N VAL A 322 -50.05 -25.37 19.01
CA VAL A 322 -50.75 -24.84 17.80
C VAL A 322 -51.82 -23.87 18.25
N ASP A 323 -51.74 -22.64 17.77
CA ASP A 323 -52.76 -21.59 17.93
C ASP A 323 -53.32 -21.18 16.56
N PRO A 324 -54.53 -21.63 16.19
CA PRO A 324 -55.14 -21.28 14.91
C PRO A 324 -55.42 -19.80 14.77
N GLY A 325 -55.44 -19.03 15.85
CA GLY A 325 -55.62 -17.57 15.81
C GLY A 325 -54.36 -16.81 15.42
N ASN A 326 -53.19 -17.45 15.44
CA ASN A 326 -51.92 -16.86 15.09
C ASN A 326 -51.36 -17.47 13.82
N VAL A 327 -51.19 -16.66 12.77
CA VAL A 327 -50.74 -17.08 11.44
C VAL A 327 -49.38 -17.83 11.49
N ASP A 328 -48.48 -17.42 12.40
CA ASP A 328 -47.15 -18.03 12.54
C ASP A 328 -47.16 -19.32 13.40
N LEU A 329 -48.27 -19.64 14.12
CA LEU A 329 -48.47 -20.84 14.97
C LEU A 329 -49.62 -21.75 14.51
N ALA A 330 -50.24 -21.42 13.38
CA ALA A 330 -51.47 -22.07 12.89
C ALA A 330 -51.37 -23.58 12.61
N THR A 331 -50.17 -24.12 12.45
CA THR A 331 -49.92 -25.53 12.15
C THR A 331 -48.68 -26.07 12.90
N GLU A 332 -48.68 -27.40 13.18
CA GLU A 332 -47.51 -28.05 13.72
C GLU A 332 -46.23 -27.82 12.93
N ALA A 333 -46.33 -27.73 11.62
CA ALA A 333 -45.18 -27.47 10.73
C ALA A 333 -44.57 -26.06 10.95
N LEU A 334 -45.42 -25.05 11.19
CA LEU A 334 -44.99 -23.67 11.51
C LEU A 334 -44.36 -23.58 12.90
N VAL A 335 -44.99 -24.22 13.90
CA VAL A 335 -44.40 -24.35 15.26
C VAL A 335 -43.04 -25.02 15.20
N MET A 336 -42.94 -26.18 14.53
CA MET A 336 -41.64 -26.86 14.30
C MET A 336 -40.62 -25.99 13.62
N SER A 337 -41.01 -25.26 12.57
CA SER A 337 -40.12 -24.32 11.88
C SER A 337 -39.61 -23.20 12.79
N GLY A 338 -40.50 -22.67 13.65
CA GLY A 338 -40.15 -21.66 14.65
C GLY A 338 -39.10 -22.19 15.64
N ILE A 339 -39.33 -23.38 16.18
CA ILE A 339 -38.41 -24.08 17.10
C ILE A 339 -37.05 -24.34 16.38
N CYS A 340 -37.08 -24.88 15.14
CA CYS A 340 -35.86 -25.10 14.38
C CYS A 340 -35.07 -23.82 14.18
N ASN A 341 -35.71 -22.67 13.86
CA ASN A 341 -35.04 -21.40 13.70
C ASN A 341 -34.32 -20.93 14.97
N ILE A 342 -34.89 -21.19 16.17
CA ILE A 342 -34.24 -20.85 17.43
C ILE A 342 -33.06 -21.79 17.67
N ILE A 343 -33.19 -23.09 17.45
CA ILE A 343 -32.11 -24.07 17.57
C ILE A 343 -30.93 -23.73 16.61
N ILE A 344 -31.23 -23.44 15.36
CA ILE A 344 -30.25 -23.00 14.36
C ILE A 344 -29.50 -21.74 14.84
N HIS A 345 -30.24 -20.80 15.42
CA HIS A 345 -29.63 -19.58 15.95
C HIS A 345 -28.68 -19.89 17.11
N ASN A 346 -29.13 -20.73 18.09
CA ASN A 346 -28.32 -21.08 19.24
C ASN A 346 -27.07 -21.87 18.84
N ILE A 347 -27.17 -22.87 17.94
CA ILE A 347 -26.00 -23.63 17.43
C ILE A 347 -25.04 -22.71 16.68
N SER A 348 -25.56 -21.85 15.81
CA SER A 348 -24.73 -20.96 14.97
C SER A 348 -23.99 -19.88 15.74
N LYS A 349 -24.40 -19.61 16.99
CA LYS A 349 -23.73 -18.67 17.90
C LYS A 349 -22.92 -19.36 19.00
N ASN A 350 -22.93 -20.69 19.06
CA ASN A 350 -22.18 -21.41 20.06
C ASN A 350 -20.67 -21.29 19.81
N THR A 351 -19.94 -20.87 20.83
CA THR A 351 -18.51 -20.60 20.77
C THR A 351 -17.72 -21.87 20.45
N ASN A 352 -18.03 -23.01 21.05
CA ASN A 352 -17.34 -24.27 20.78
C ASN A 352 -17.50 -24.71 19.31
N VAL A 353 -18.70 -24.50 18.72
CA VAL A 353 -18.99 -24.83 17.32
C VAL A 353 -18.15 -23.95 16.35
N LEU A 354 -18.04 -22.68 16.68
CA LEU A 354 -17.27 -21.75 15.86
C LEU A 354 -15.75 -21.99 15.96
N GLU A 355 -15.25 -22.38 17.14
CA GLU A 355 -13.85 -22.81 17.33
C GLU A 355 -13.54 -24.09 16.56
N GLU A 356 -14.44 -25.06 16.63
CA GLU A 356 -14.28 -26.30 15.88
C GLU A 356 -14.26 -26.05 14.37
N ILE A 357 -15.05 -25.12 13.85
CA ILE A 357 -14.99 -24.70 12.45
C ILE A 357 -13.58 -24.20 12.10
N ARG A 358 -12.99 -23.32 12.94
CA ARG A 358 -11.63 -22.80 12.69
C ARG A 358 -10.60 -23.93 12.72
N ARG A 359 -10.72 -24.84 13.70
CA ARG A 359 -9.85 -26.02 13.78
C ARG A 359 -9.93 -26.89 12.53
N LEU A 360 -11.15 -27.21 12.11
CA LEU A 360 -11.40 -28.05 10.93
C LEU A 360 -10.98 -27.39 9.61
N GLN A 361 -11.06 -26.06 9.49
CA GLN A 361 -10.52 -25.31 8.33
C GLN A 361 -9.01 -25.46 8.18
N ASN A 362 -8.29 -25.57 9.30
CA ASN A 362 -6.85 -25.79 9.29
C ASN A 362 -6.46 -27.25 8.98
N VAL A 363 -7.32 -28.21 9.36
CA VAL A 363 -7.08 -29.65 9.16
C VAL A 363 -7.47 -30.09 7.74
N HIS A 364 -8.64 -29.68 7.25
CA HIS A 364 -9.18 -30.11 5.96
C HIS A 364 -8.82 -29.14 4.85
N ARG A 365 -8.66 -29.69 3.63
CA ARG A 365 -8.44 -28.88 2.43
C ARG A 365 -9.76 -28.25 2.00
N VAL A 366 -9.67 -27.00 1.63
CA VAL A 366 -10.76 -26.23 1.04
C VAL A 366 -10.29 -25.74 -0.35
N PHE A 367 -11.12 -25.93 -1.38
CA PHE A 367 -10.76 -25.55 -2.72
C PHE A 367 -11.58 -24.34 -3.18
N LEU A 368 -10.89 -23.37 -3.79
CA LEU A 368 -11.52 -22.28 -4.48
C LEU A 368 -11.72 -22.71 -5.94
N LYS A 369 -12.97 -22.70 -6.42
CA LYS A 369 -13.35 -23.05 -7.79
C LYS A 369 -13.90 -21.82 -8.49
N CYS A 370 -13.38 -21.54 -9.68
CA CYS A 370 -13.86 -20.48 -10.55
C CYS A 370 -14.53 -21.05 -11.80
N SER A 371 -15.56 -20.40 -12.28
CA SER A 371 -16.24 -20.77 -13.53
C SER A 371 -16.65 -19.54 -14.32
N LYS A 372 -16.64 -19.66 -15.65
CA LYS A 372 -17.08 -18.59 -16.58
C LYS A 372 -18.57 -18.33 -16.39
N THR A 373 -18.97 -17.06 -16.20
CA THR A 373 -20.38 -16.68 -16.07
C THR A 373 -21.13 -16.74 -17.40
N LYS A 374 -22.48 -16.78 -17.36
CA LYS A 374 -23.30 -16.77 -18.57
C LYS A 374 -23.17 -15.47 -19.37
N VAL A 375 -22.92 -14.34 -18.69
CA VAL A 375 -22.71 -13.03 -19.32
C VAL A 375 -21.46 -13.00 -20.18
N ALA A 376 -20.38 -13.64 -19.72
CA ALA A 376 -19.15 -13.75 -20.48
C ALA A 376 -19.28 -14.66 -21.72
N LYS A 377 -20.30 -15.57 -21.74
CA LYS A 377 -20.60 -16.43 -22.90
C LYS A 377 -21.30 -15.68 -24.03
N THR A 378 -22.00 -14.59 -23.73
CA THR A 378 -22.74 -13.79 -24.73
C THR A 378 -21.88 -12.71 -25.38
N SER A 379 -20.86 -12.20 -24.72
CA SER A 379 -19.96 -11.18 -25.27
C SER A 379 -19.04 -11.70 -26.39
N SER A 380 -18.77 -13.01 -26.44
CA SER A 380 -17.98 -13.62 -27.53
C SER A 380 -18.78 -13.87 -28.84
N LYS A 381 -20.11 -13.64 -28.88
CA LYS A 381 -20.95 -13.84 -30.07
C LYS A 381 -21.54 -12.56 -30.68
N ALA A 382 -21.31 -11.38 -30.08
CA ALA A 382 -21.87 -10.12 -30.54
C ALA A 382 -20.78 -9.18 -31.07
N SER A 383 -20.14 -9.55 -32.16
CA SER A 383 -19.38 -8.63 -33.00
C SER A 383 -20.21 -8.32 -34.24
N SER A 384 -21.22 -7.50 -34.12
CA SER A 384 -21.81 -6.62 -35.13
C SER A 384 -23.21 -6.20 -34.68
N SER A 385 -23.36 -5.02 -34.15
CA SER A 385 -24.35 -4.01 -34.51
C SER A 385 -24.52 -2.95 -33.37
N LYS A 386 -24.38 -1.72 -33.82
CA LYS A 386 -24.91 -0.44 -33.27
C LYS A 386 -24.41 0.11 -31.95
N ALA A 387 -23.50 1.07 -32.11
CA ALA A 387 -23.21 2.10 -31.12
C ALA A 387 -24.42 2.97 -30.85
N SER A 388 -24.80 3.13 -29.59
CA SER A 388 -25.54 4.27 -29.10
C SER A 388 -24.74 4.91 -27.96
N SER A 389 -24.55 6.20 -28.10
CA SER A 389 -23.81 7.14 -27.27
C SER A 389 -24.17 7.06 -25.78
N GLY A 390 -23.16 6.86 -24.94
CA GLY A 390 -23.20 7.00 -23.50
C GLY A 390 -21.82 6.61 -22.97
N ILE A 391 -21.18 7.49 -22.25
CA ILE A 391 -19.86 7.45 -21.60
C ILE A 391 -19.22 6.04 -21.61
N ALA A 392 -18.18 5.88 -22.39
CA ALA A 392 -17.50 4.61 -22.61
C ALA A 392 -16.74 4.18 -21.34
N ASP A 393 -17.41 3.37 -20.50
CA ASP A 393 -16.70 2.41 -19.67
C ASP A 393 -15.88 1.53 -20.63
N LYS A 394 -14.54 1.66 -20.59
CA LYS A 394 -13.62 0.80 -21.33
C LYS A 394 -14.02 -0.64 -21.05
N LYS A 395 -14.56 -1.34 -22.03
CA LYS A 395 -14.93 -2.76 -21.91
C LYS A 395 -13.67 -3.55 -21.57
N LEU A 396 -13.56 -3.93 -20.30
CA LEU A 396 -12.54 -4.86 -19.85
C LEU A 396 -12.72 -6.17 -20.66
N ASP A 397 -11.65 -6.63 -21.29
CA ASP A 397 -11.71 -7.82 -22.14
C ASP A 397 -11.79 -9.09 -21.29
N SER A 398 -12.75 -9.97 -21.60
CA SER A 398 -12.91 -11.24 -20.90
C SER A 398 -11.71 -12.20 -21.10
N SER A 399 -10.90 -11.98 -22.14
CA SER A 399 -9.71 -12.79 -22.43
C SER A 399 -8.67 -12.72 -21.31
N LYS A 400 -8.59 -11.60 -20.62
CA LYS A 400 -7.69 -11.41 -19.47
C LYS A 400 -7.98 -12.37 -18.29
N PHE A 401 -9.12 -13.04 -18.28
CA PHE A 401 -9.52 -13.98 -17.21
C PHE A 401 -9.63 -15.42 -17.68
N GLU A 402 -9.14 -15.76 -18.86
CA GLU A 402 -9.27 -17.11 -19.46
C GLU A 402 -8.64 -18.19 -18.59
N ASN A 403 -7.47 -17.93 -18.04
CA ASN A 403 -6.76 -18.82 -17.13
C ASN A 403 -7.55 -19.16 -15.86
N TYR A 404 -8.55 -18.34 -15.53
CA TYR A 404 -9.40 -18.56 -14.35
C TYR A 404 -10.79 -19.12 -14.68
N PHE A 405 -11.14 -19.38 -15.94
CA PHE A 405 -12.48 -19.87 -16.29
C PHE A 405 -12.82 -21.26 -15.74
N ASN A 406 -11.81 -22.09 -15.50
CA ASN A 406 -11.93 -23.41 -14.91
C ASN A 406 -10.91 -23.63 -13.78
N PHE A 407 -10.45 -22.53 -13.15
CA PHE A 407 -9.45 -22.60 -12.11
C PHE A 407 -9.97 -23.33 -10.87
N GLN A 408 -9.15 -24.21 -10.32
CA GLN A 408 -9.37 -24.86 -9.04
C GLN A 408 -8.04 -24.88 -8.28
N GLY A 409 -8.00 -24.24 -7.11
CA GLY A 409 -6.80 -24.17 -6.27
C GLY A 409 -7.13 -24.43 -4.80
N ASP A 410 -6.22 -25.08 -4.08
CA ASP A 410 -6.28 -25.16 -2.62
C ASP A 410 -6.04 -23.76 -2.04
N ILE A 411 -6.91 -23.30 -1.12
CA ILE A 411 -6.81 -21.97 -0.51
C ILE A 411 -5.44 -21.67 0.12
N LYS A 412 -4.71 -22.72 0.55
CA LYS A 412 -3.37 -22.58 1.13
C LYS A 412 -2.27 -22.35 0.09
N ALA A 413 -2.54 -22.73 -1.18
CA ALA A 413 -1.59 -22.65 -2.29
C ALA A 413 -1.87 -21.49 -3.25
N ILE A 414 -3.02 -20.80 -3.13
CA ILE A 414 -3.37 -19.67 -4.01
C ILE A 414 -2.41 -18.50 -3.76
N LYS A 415 -1.74 -18.08 -4.84
CA LYS A 415 -0.85 -16.93 -4.79
C LYS A 415 -1.66 -15.62 -4.63
N PRO A 416 -1.11 -14.59 -3.95
CA PRO A 416 -1.82 -13.33 -3.71
C PRO A 416 -2.35 -12.66 -4.99
N HIS A 417 -1.54 -12.54 -6.04
CA HIS A 417 -1.94 -11.95 -7.32
C HIS A 417 -3.09 -12.71 -8.01
N GLN A 418 -3.12 -14.06 -7.91
CA GLN A 418 -4.23 -14.86 -8.43
C GLN A 418 -5.54 -14.51 -7.73
N MET A 419 -5.49 -14.35 -6.39
CA MET A 419 -6.68 -13.98 -5.62
C MET A 419 -7.22 -12.60 -5.99
N LEU A 420 -6.34 -11.61 -6.23
CA LEU A 420 -6.75 -10.28 -6.67
C LEU A 420 -7.36 -10.33 -8.07
N ALA A 421 -6.73 -11.06 -9.01
CA ALA A 421 -7.27 -11.24 -10.35
C ALA A 421 -8.65 -11.94 -10.34
N ILE A 422 -8.82 -12.98 -9.51
CA ILE A 422 -10.09 -13.69 -9.34
C ILE A 422 -11.17 -12.75 -8.79
N ASN A 423 -10.85 -11.95 -7.76
CA ASN A 423 -11.77 -10.97 -7.18
C ASN A 423 -12.17 -9.89 -8.20
N ARG A 424 -11.22 -9.42 -9.03
CA ARG A 424 -11.48 -8.48 -10.12
C ARG A 424 -12.43 -9.10 -11.16
N GLY A 425 -12.17 -10.36 -11.59
CA GLY A 425 -13.02 -11.09 -12.52
C GLY A 425 -14.44 -11.32 -11.99
N GLU A 426 -14.60 -11.59 -10.70
CA GLU A 426 -15.91 -11.69 -10.04
C GLU A 426 -16.63 -10.34 -9.96
N LYS A 427 -15.92 -9.26 -9.56
CA LYS A 427 -16.46 -7.88 -9.53
C LYS A 427 -17.01 -7.45 -10.88
N HIS A 428 -16.32 -7.77 -11.96
CA HIS A 428 -16.76 -7.48 -13.32
C HIS A 428 -17.72 -8.54 -13.90
N LYS A 429 -18.14 -9.54 -13.10
CA LYS A 429 -19.09 -10.59 -13.48
C LYS A 429 -18.62 -11.50 -14.63
N PHE A 430 -17.32 -11.61 -14.86
CA PHE A 430 -16.74 -12.59 -15.79
C PHE A 430 -16.57 -13.95 -15.13
N LEU A 431 -16.26 -13.97 -13.84
CA LEU A 431 -16.06 -15.17 -13.04
C LEU A 431 -17.19 -15.35 -12.02
N SER A 432 -17.53 -16.61 -11.76
CA SER A 432 -18.32 -17.05 -10.61
C SER A 432 -17.43 -17.88 -9.71
N VAL A 433 -17.25 -17.43 -8.47
CA VAL A 433 -16.30 -18.03 -7.51
C VAL A 433 -17.08 -18.78 -6.45
N LYS A 434 -16.68 -20.02 -6.19
CA LYS A 434 -17.24 -20.86 -5.14
C LYS A 434 -16.13 -21.47 -4.32
N LEU A 435 -16.34 -21.57 -3.02
CA LEU A 435 -15.50 -22.38 -2.13
C LEU A 435 -16.14 -23.77 -1.99
N ASP A 436 -15.36 -24.77 -2.25
CA ASP A 436 -15.73 -26.17 -2.13
C ASP A 436 -15.11 -26.74 -0.85
N THR A 437 -15.94 -26.96 0.13
CA THR A 437 -15.56 -27.56 1.39
C THR A 437 -15.67 -29.08 1.29
N SER A 438 -14.67 -29.77 1.78
CA SER A 438 -14.64 -31.24 1.80
C SER A 438 -15.86 -31.83 2.54
N ASP A 439 -16.42 -32.90 2.03
CA ASP A 439 -17.50 -33.64 2.72
C ASP A 439 -17.02 -34.18 4.08
N TYR A 440 -15.72 -34.44 4.22
CA TYR A 440 -15.13 -34.82 5.50
C TYR A 440 -15.24 -33.68 6.53
N LEU A 441 -15.00 -32.45 6.15
CA LEU A 441 -15.16 -31.29 7.03
C LEU A 441 -16.63 -31.17 7.50
N LYS A 442 -17.59 -31.30 6.57
CA LYS A 442 -19.01 -31.30 6.91
C LYS A 442 -19.33 -32.39 7.92
N ARG A 443 -18.89 -33.61 7.64
CA ARG A 443 -19.17 -34.79 8.50
C ARG A 443 -18.57 -34.63 9.89
N ASP A 444 -17.33 -34.20 10.00
CA ASP A 444 -16.64 -34.05 11.28
C ASP A 444 -17.25 -32.92 12.12
N LEU A 445 -17.64 -31.81 11.50
CA LEU A 445 -18.36 -30.72 12.16
C LEU A 445 -19.76 -31.19 12.63
N MET A 446 -20.50 -31.91 11.78
CA MET A 446 -21.81 -32.43 12.13
C MET A 446 -21.74 -33.43 13.29
N ARG A 447 -20.68 -34.27 13.31
CA ARG A 447 -20.41 -35.18 14.42
C ARG A 447 -20.15 -34.40 15.71
N PHE A 448 -19.23 -33.43 15.69
CA PHE A 448 -18.92 -32.61 16.86
C PHE A 448 -20.16 -31.93 17.44
N ILE A 449 -21.00 -31.33 16.61
CA ILE A 449 -22.24 -30.69 17.06
C ILE A 449 -23.20 -31.74 17.63
N SER A 450 -23.30 -32.91 16.99
CA SER A 450 -24.16 -34.01 17.52
C SER A 450 -23.66 -34.54 18.86
N ASP A 451 -22.37 -34.73 19.03
CA ASP A 451 -21.75 -35.17 20.28
C ASP A 451 -21.97 -34.12 21.38
N GLN A 452 -21.95 -32.84 21.06
CA GLN A 452 -22.16 -31.78 22.05
C GLN A 452 -23.61 -31.69 22.57
N TYR A 453 -24.62 -31.95 21.73
CA TYR A 453 -26.02 -31.68 22.03
C TYR A 453 -26.88 -32.95 22.18
N MET A 454 -26.44 -34.11 21.67
CA MET A 454 -27.26 -35.32 21.54
C MET A 454 -26.68 -36.53 22.24
N ASN A 455 -25.77 -36.38 23.21
CA ASN A 455 -25.22 -37.47 23.99
C ASN A 455 -26.31 -38.23 24.77
N GLU A 456 -27.32 -37.52 25.23
CA GLU A 456 -28.50 -38.08 25.93
C GLU A 456 -29.78 -37.77 25.15
N GLY A 457 -30.71 -38.71 25.05
CA GLY A 457 -32.05 -38.47 24.51
C GLY A 457 -32.26 -38.79 23.04
N LEU A 458 -31.35 -39.54 22.39
CA LEU A 458 -31.55 -40.10 21.04
C LEU A 458 -32.78 -41.01 20.93
N GLN A 459 -33.28 -41.52 22.06
CA GLN A 459 -34.47 -42.36 22.14
C GLN A 459 -35.80 -41.64 21.87
N TYR A 460 -35.81 -40.30 21.85
CA TYR A 460 -37.02 -39.50 21.61
C TYR A 460 -37.15 -39.11 20.14
N PRO A 461 -38.14 -39.64 19.39
CA PRO A 461 -38.23 -39.46 17.94
C PRO A 461 -38.33 -38.00 17.51
N LEU A 462 -39.18 -37.21 18.21
CA LEU A 462 -39.39 -35.80 17.91
C LEU A 462 -38.09 -34.97 18.06
N ARG A 463 -37.35 -35.20 19.16
CA ARG A 463 -36.08 -34.51 19.40
C ARG A 463 -35.07 -34.80 18.29
N ARG A 464 -34.95 -36.09 17.91
CA ARG A 464 -34.07 -36.51 16.81
C ARG A 464 -34.45 -35.84 15.51
N GLU A 465 -35.73 -35.83 15.15
CA GLU A 465 -36.24 -35.22 13.91
C GLU A 465 -35.94 -33.71 13.86
N VAL A 466 -36.35 -32.97 14.92
CA VAL A 466 -36.13 -31.53 15.03
C VAL A 466 -34.65 -31.19 15.00
N PHE A 467 -33.81 -31.95 15.75
CA PHE A 467 -32.37 -31.70 15.78
C PHE A 467 -31.70 -31.98 14.44
N THR A 468 -31.96 -33.13 13.80
CA THR A 468 -31.35 -33.47 12.50
C THR A 468 -31.71 -32.46 11.45
N LYS A 469 -32.97 -32.04 11.38
CA LYS A 469 -33.44 -30.99 10.46
C LYS A 469 -32.78 -29.65 10.77
N SER A 470 -32.73 -29.26 12.03
CA SER A 470 -32.08 -28.02 12.47
C SER A 470 -30.58 -28.00 12.14
N LEU A 471 -29.88 -29.13 12.32
CA LEU A 471 -28.45 -29.25 12.10
C LEU A 471 -28.10 -29.14 10.61
N ASP A 472 -28.81 -29.83 9.71
CA ASP A 472 -28.61 -29.74 8.26
C ASP A 472 -28.91 -28.32 7.74
N GLU A 473 -29.97 -27.71 8.23
CA GLU A 473 -30.31 -26.32 7.90
C GLU A 473 -29.30 -25.31 8.47
N CYS A 474 -28.81 -25.54 9.69
CA CYS A 474 -27.78 -24.72 10.33
C CYS A 474 -26.50 -24.73 9.48
N TYR A 475 -26.02 -25.93 9.11
CA TYR A 475 -24.84 -26.04 8.25
C TYR A 475 -25.01 -25.29 6.93
N SER A 476 -26.08 -25.63 6.17
CA SER A 476 -26.26 -25.11 4.80
C SER A 476 -26.60 -23.61 4.75
N LYS A 477 -27.39 -23.10 5.72
CA LYS A 477 -27.88 -21.71 5.70
C LYS A 477 -27.06 -20.75 6.55
N LYS A 478 -26.26 -21.24 7.53
CA LYS A 478 -25.51 -20.40 8.46
C LYS A 478 -24.03 -20.70 8.50
N LEU A 479 -23.61 -21.93 8.87
CA LEU A 479 -22.21 -22.24 9.17
C LEU A 479 -21.35 -22.25 7.88
N GLN A 480 -21.78 -22.92 6.81
CA GLN A 480 -21.06 -22.95 5.55
C GLN A 480 -20.93 -21.55 4.91
N PRO A 481 -21.99 -20.72 4.80
CA PRO A 481 -21.86 -19.36 4.31
C PRO A 481 -20.98 -18.46 5.19
N LEU A 482 -20.99 -18.65 6.53
CA LEU A 482 -20.12 -17.92 7.45
C LEU A 482 -18.65 -18.26 7.16
N MET A 483 -18.33 -19.55 7.15
CA MET A 483 -17.00 -20.09 6.86
C MET A 483 -16.47 -19.61 5.51
N CYS A 484 -17.29 -19.69 4.46
CA CYS A 484 -16.90 -19.22 3.13
C CYS A 484 -16.60 -17.71 3.09
N ARG A 485 -17.37 -16.90 3.84
CA ARG A 485 -17.10 -15.44 3.92
C ARG A 485 -15.81 -15.14 4.67
N GLN A 486 -15.54 -15.81 5.77
CA GLN A 486 -14.30 -15.66 6.53
C GLN A 486 -13.09 -16.01 5.69
N ILE A 487 -13.04 -17.20 5.10
CA ILE A 487 -11.93 -17.65 4.24
C ILE A 487 -11.68 -16.64 3.10
N ARG A 488 -12.75 -16.12 2.47
CA ARG A 488 -12.59 -15.14 1.40
C ARG A 488 -12.08 -13.78 1.89
N ALA A 489 -12.48 -13.36 3.09
CA ALA A 489 -11.99 -12.14 3.71
C ALA A 489 -10.49 -12.27 4.01
N ASP A 490 -10.07 -13.38 4.63
CA ASP A 490 -8.67 -13.64 4.99
C ASP A 490 -7.77 -13.72 3.74
N LEU A 491 -8.23 -14.44 2.69
CA LEU A 491 -7.49 -14.52 1.42
C LEU A 491 -7.35 -13.17 0.75
N LYS A 492 -8.41 -12.35 0.76
CA LYS A 492 -8.39 -11.01 0.19
C LYS A 492 -7.43 -10.10 0.96
N GLU A 493 -7.47 -10.13 2.28
CA GLU A 493 -6.62 -9.32 3.14
C GLU A 493 -5.14 -9.65 2.94
N LYS A 494 -4.78 -10.94 2.97
CA LYS A 494 -3.42 -11.41 2.66
C LYS A 494 -2.96 -10.97 1.28
N ALA A 495 -3.83 -11.07 0.28
CA ALA A 495 -3.51 -10.69 -1.09
C ALA A 495 -3.31 -9.17 -1.23
N GLN A 496 -4.14 -8.36 -0.54
CA GLN A 496 -4.01 -6.92 -0.53
C GLN A 496 -2.72 -6.47 0.18
N LYS A 497 -2.39 -7.06 1.33
CA LYS A 497 -1.14 -6.77 2.05
C LYS A 497 0.07 -7.05 1.14
N ALA A 498 0.14 -8.22 0.54
CA ALA A 498 1.24 -8.58 -0.35
C ALA A 498 1.36 -7.66 -1.59
N ALA A 499 0.25 -7.14 -2.12
CA ALA A 499 0.29 -6.17 -3.21
C ALA A 499 0.81 -4.80 -2.76
N ILE A 500 0.44 -4.35 -1.57
CA ILE A 500 0.95 -3.11 -0.98
C ILE A 500 2.45 -3.21 -0.73
N ASP A 501 2.93 -4.35 -0.22
CA ASP A 501 4.35 -4.57 0.09
C ASP A 501 5.21 -4.47 -1.18
N VAL A 502 4.76 -5.10 -2.27
CA VAL A 502 5.46 -4.97 -3.57
C VAL A 502 5.45 -3.53 -4.06
N PHE A 503 4.32 -2.84 -3.96
CA PHE A 503 4.24 -1.43 -4.35
C PHE A 503 5.18 -0.55 -3.50
N ALA A 504 5.19 -0.76 -2.19
CA ALA A 504 6.06 -0.06 -1.25
C ALA A 504 7.55 -0.25 -1.59
N LYS A 505 7.96 -1.51 -1.87
CA LYS A 505 9.33 -1.84 -2.31
C LYS A 505 9.69 -1.12 -3.62
N ASN A 506 8.82 -1.21 -4.63
CA ASN A 506 9.06 -0.56 -5.92
C ASN A 506 9.15 0.98 -5.80
N LEU A 507 8.24 1.58 -5.02
CA LEU A 507 8.26 3.02 -4.78
C LEU A 507 9.56 3.45 -4.08
N LYS A 508 9.98 2.71 -3.06
CA LYS A 508 11.21 2.96 -2.33
C LYS A 508 12.43 2.94 -3.27
N GLN A 509 12.51 1.94 -4.14
CA GLN A 509 13.61 1.83 -5.10
C GLN A 509 13.59 2.98 -6.12
N LEU A 510 12.42 3.36 -6.63
CA LEU A 510 12.28 4.48 -7.57
C LEU A 510 12.73 5.81 -6.93
N LEU A 511 12.35 6.06 -5.68
CA LEU A 511 12.71 7.28 -4.96
C LEU A 511 14.19 7.34 -4.56
N LEU A 512 14.82 6.19 -4.36
CA LEU A 512 16.22 6.07 -3.94
C LEU A 512 17.19 5.85 -5.12
N MET A 513 16.75 6.01 -6.36
CA MET A 513 17.66 6.02 -7.51
C MET A 513 18.69 7.16 -7.37
N SER A 514 19.91 6.91 -7.81
CA SER A 514 21.00 7.88 -7.73
C SER A 514 20.73 9.09 -8.62
N PRO A 515 20.90 10.31 -8.11
CA PRO A 515 20.72 11.53 -8.88
C PRO A 515 21.90 11.78 -9.83
N LEU A 516 21.64 12.46 -10.93
CA LEU A 516 22.64 12.94 -11.87
C LEU A 516 22.73 14.47 -11.79
N LYS A 517 23.38 14.96 -10.71
CA LYS A 517 23.51 16.40 -10.46
C LYS A 517 24.72 17.02 -11.19
N GLY A 518 24.61 18.32 -11.49
CA GLY A 518 25.71 19.06 -12.07
C GLY A 518 25.84 18.94 -13.60
N GLU A 519 24.87 18.33 -14.26
CA GLU A 519 24.82 18.12 -15.69
C GLU A 519 23.61 18.83 -16.31
N ARG A 520 23.77 19.31 -17.55
CA ARG A 520 22.66 19.81 -18.38
C ARG A 520 21.93 18.63 -18.97
N ILE A 521 20.62 18.62 -18.85
CA ILE A 521 19.79 17.49 -19.28
C ILE A 521 18.66 17.98 -20.19
N LEU A 522 18.54 17.38 -21.36
CA LEU A 522 17.40 17.56 -22.25
C LEU A 522 16.34 16.49 -21.95
N GLY A 523 15.18 16.89 -21.43
CA GLY A 523 14.01 16.03 -21.29
C GLY A 523 13.20 15.96 -22.55
N ILE A 524 12.85 14.75 -22.98
CA ILE A 524 11.94 14.48 -24.10
C ILE A 524 10.71 13.75 -23.57
N ASP A 525 9.54 14.39 -23.69
CA ASP A 525 8.22 13.78 -23.47
C ASP A 525 7.67 13.34 -24.84
N PRO A 526 7.76 12.04 -25.20
CA PRO A 526 7.42 11.54 -26.52
C PRO A 526 5.91 11.56 -26.80
N GLY A 527 5.50 11.80 -28.06
CA GLY A 527 4.10 11.79 -28.43
C GLY A 527 3.83 11.87 -29.92
N TYR A 528 2.76 11.19 -30.39
CA TYR A 528 2.39 11.16 -31.81
C TYR A 528 1.60 12.39 -32.27
N THR A 529 0.58 12.78 -31.49
CA THR A 529 -0.42 13.79 -31.94
C THR A 529 0.06 15.20 -31.68
N ASN A 530 0.58 15.45 -30.48
CA ASN A 530 1.03 16.76 -30.02
C ASN A 530 2.54 16.97 -30.15
N GLY A 531 3.22 16.04 -30.87
CA GLY A 531 4.67 16.06 -31.01
C GLY A 531 5.42 15.64 -29.72
N CYS A 532 6.74 15.52 -29.86
CA CYS A 532 7.64 15.31 -28.72
C CYS A 532 7.98 16.67 -28.12
N LYS A 533 7.72 16.87 -26.84
CA LYS A 533 8.03 18.10 -26.10
C LYS A 533 9.45 17.99 -25.59
N LEU A 534 10.17 19.09 -25.72
CA LEU A 534 11.56 19.22 -25.29
C LEU A 534 11.64 20.25 -24.17
N ALA A 535 12.46 19.97 -23.18
CA ALA A 535 12.83 20.96 -22.18
C ALA A 535 14.26 20.69 -21.71
N ILE A 536 15.11 21.71 -21.80
CA ILE A 536 16.47 21.62 -21.31
C ILE A 536 16.60 22.30 -19.95
N ILE A 537 17.28 21.62 -19.03
CA ILE A 537 17.56 22.15 -17.70
C ILE A 537 19.05 22.36 -17.49
N SER A 538 19.36 23.35 -16.64
CA SER A 538 20.71 23.65 -16.17
C SER A 538 21.23 22.61 -15.19
N GLU A 539 22.50 22.77 -14.79
CA GLU A 539 23.16 22.00 -13.75
C GLU A 539 22.44 22.12 -12.38
N THR A 540 21.70 23.23 -12.18
CA THR A 540 20.87 23.52 -10.97
C THR A 540 19.41 23.14 -11.15
N ALA A 541 19.05 22.50 -12.27
CA ALA A 541 17.68 22.10 -12.63
C ALA A 541 16.73 23.26 -12.97
N ASP A 542 17.26 24.46 -13.32
CA ASP A 542 16.47 25.57 -13.86
C ASP A 542 16.21 25.36 -15.33
N VAL A 543 15.04 25.78 -15.82
CA VAL A 543 14.69 25.64 -17.24
C VAL A 543 15.44 26.68 -18.08
N LEU A 544 16.21 26.21 -19.06
CA LEU A 544 16.97 27.04 -19.98
C LEU A 544 16.19 27.31 -21.27
N ASP A 545 15.59 26.26 -21.86
CA ASP A 545 14.84 26.37 -23.10
C ASP A 545 13.77 25.29 -23.19
N THR A 546 12.73 25.53 -24.02
CA THR A 546 11.66 24.57 -24.31
C THR A 546 11.30 24.52 -25.77
N GLY A 547 10.72 23.43 -26.22
CA GLY A 547 10.30 23.30 -27.59
C GLY A 547 9.45 22.09 -27.90
N VAL A 548 8.95 22.05 -29.12
CA VAL A 548 8.20 20.90 -29.64
C VAL A 548 8.77 20.51 -30.99
N ILE A 549 8.94 19.20 -31.21
CA ILE A 549 9.37 18.61 -32.48
C ILE A 549 8.39 17.51 -32.90
N TYR A 550 8.34 17.23 -34.20
CA TYR A 550 7.41 16.23 -34.75
C TYR A 550 8.19 15.17 -35.58
N PRO A 551 8.96 14.26 -34.92
CA PRO A 551 9.67 13.21 -35.65
C PRO A 551 8.70 12.12 -36.14
N HIS A 552 7.52 11.98 -35.52
CA HIS A 552 6.55 10.91 -35.77
C HIS A 552 5.13 11.42 -36.03
N GLY A 553 4.27 10.54 -36.56
CA GLY A 553 2.84 10.76 -36.72
C GLY A 553 2.46 11.49 -37.98
N ALA A 554 1.20 11.96 -38.04
CA ALA A 554 0.63 12.60 -39.23
C ALA A 554 1.25 13.97 -39.56
N ARG A 555 1.90 14.62 -38.60
CA ARG A 555 2.58 15.91 -38.75
C ARG A 555 4.11 15.77 -38.82
N SER A 556 4.60 14.57 -39.15
CA SER A 556 6.04 14.28 -39.12
C SER A 556 6.83 15.20 -40.04
N ASN A 557 7.84 15.86 -39.47
CA ASN A 557 8.89 16.61 -40.17
C ASN A 557 10.24 16.17 -39.57
N LYS A 558 10.73 15.01 -40.01
CA LYS A 558 11.94 14.41 -39.44
C LYS A 558 13.13 15.37 -39.52
N ARG A 559 13.38 15.96 -40.71
CA ARG A 559 14.53 16.87 -40.93
C ARG A 559 14.49 18.12 -40.03
N GLY A 560 13.33 18.79 -39.93
CA GLY A 560 13.21 19.94 -39.05
C GLY A 560 13.27 19.55 -37.56
N ALA A 561 12.90 18.30 -37.21
CA ALA A 561 13.07 17.79 -35.87
C ALA A 561 14.54 17.49 -35.54
N GLU A 562 15.30 16.94 -36.50
CA GLU A 562 16.73 16.69 -36.40
C GLU A 562 17.51 18.00 -36.24
N GLU A 563 17.27 18.96 -37.13
CA GLU A 563 17.89 20.28 -37.07
C GLU A 563 17.64 20.98 -35.73
N LYS A 564 16.40 20.97 -35.25
CA LYS A 564 16.04 21.61 -33.99
C LYS A 564 16.66 20.90 -32.79
N LEU A 565 16.70 19.55 -32.76
CA LEU A 565 17.31 18.79 -31.68
C LEU A 565 18.82 19.09 -31.61
N VAL A 566 19.53 19.02 -32.72
CA VAL A 566 20.97 19.33 -32.80
C VAL A 566 21.24 20.77 -32.38
N GLN A 567 20.41 21.73 -32.83
CA GLN A 567 20.54 23.13 -32.45
C GLN A 567 20.44 23.30 -30.92
N ILE A 568 19.38 22.79 -30.29
CA ILE A 568 19.16 22.91 -28.82
C ILE A 568 20.33 22.27 -28.04
N LEU A 569 20.78 21.08 -28.43
CA LEU A 569 21.90 20.40 -27.79
C LEU A 569 23.20 21.19 -27.89
N SER A 570 23.46 21.79 -29.07
CA SER A 570 24.66 22.60 -29.34
C SER A 570 24.62 23.94 -28.62
N ASP A 571 23.50 24.68 -28.70
CA ASP A 571 23.35 26.01 -28.11
C ASP A 571 23.54 25.98 -26.58
N HIS A 572 23.14 24.90 -25.97
CA HIS A 572 23.26 24.71 -24.51
C HIS A 572 24.39 23.76 -24.09
N ASN A 573 25.23 23.29 -25.01
CA ASN A 573 26.29 22.31 -24.73
C ASN A 573 25.79 21.14 -23.85
N CYS A 574 24.68 20.51 -24.27
CA CYS A 574 24.01 19.46 -23.55
C CYS A 574 24.39 18.08 -24.12
N GLN A 575 24.85 17.17 -23.26
CA GLN A 575 25.33 15.84 -23.67
C GLN A 575 24.40 14.71 -23.20
N ILE A 576 23.36 15.04 -22.43
CA ILE A 576 22.49 14.04 -21.79
C ILE A 576 21.05 14.25 -22.20
N ILE A 577 20.43 13.18 -22.69
CA ILE A 577 19.01 13.15 -23.05
C ILE A 577 18.26 12.23 -22.08
N ALA A 578 17.21 12.75 -21.45
CA ALA A 578 16.25 12.00 -20.65
C ALA A 578 15.00 11.75 -21.51
N LEU A 579 14.80 10.50 -21.96
CA LEU A 579 13.66 10.12 -22.79
C LEU A 579 12.57 9.47 -21.93
N GLY A 580 11.35 10.02 -21.95
CA GLY A 580 10.19 9.45 -21.27
C GLY A 580 9.79 8.08 -21.85
N ASN A 581 9.44 7.12 -20.97
CA ASN A 581 9.09 5.74 -21.36
C ASN A 581 7.63 5.53 -21.80
N GLY A 582 6.92 6.60 -22.14
CA GLY A 582 5.50 6.52 -22.50
C GLY A 582 5.21 6.30 -23.96
N THR A 583 4.10 6.94 -24.42
CA THR A 583 3.61 6.77 -25.78
C THR A 583 4.64 7.32 -26.79
N ALA A 584 4.96 6.55 -27.83
CA ALA A 584 5.97 6.89 -28.85
C ALA A 584 7.43 6.89 -28.32
N CYS A 585 7.69 6.36 -27.12
CA CYS A 585 9.05 6.25 -26.60
C CYS A 585 9.93 5.42 -27.57
N ARG A 586 9.48 4.25 -27.99
CA ARG A 586 10.29 3.35 -28.83
C ARG A 586 10.52 3.91 -30.23
N GLU A 587 9.55 4.58 -30.80
CA GLU A 587 9.72 5.26 -32.09
C GLU A 587 10.67 6.45 -31.99
N THR A 588 10.65 7.15 -30.86
CA THR A 588 11.61 8.22 -30.58
C THR A 588 13.01 7.67 -30.33
N GLU A 589 13.11 6.53 -29.65
CA GLU A 589 14.36 5.81 -29.43
C GLU A 589 14.98 5.33 -30.76
N HIS A 590 14.17 4.74 -31.65
CA HIS A 590 14.61 4.41 -33.01
C HIS A 590 15.09 5.64 -33.80
N TRP A 591 14.36 6.74 -33.73
CA TRP A 591 14.72 7.96 -34.41
C TRP A 591 16.06 8.53 -33.88
N LEU A 592 16.30 8.51 -32.58
CA LEU A 592 17.59 8.89 -32.00
C LEU A 592 18.70 7.93 -32.43
N THR A 593 18.43 6.64 -32.49
CA THR A 593 19.38 5.62 -32.96
C THR A 593 19.75 5.83 -34.44
N ASP A 594 18.77 6.16 -35.30
CA ASP A 594 19.04 6.54 -36.71
C ASP A 594 19.98 7.76 -36.81
N MET A 595 19.80 8.75 -35.92
CA MET A 595 20.65 9.94 -35.86
C MET A 595 22.08 9.62 -35.36
N PHE A 596 22.25 8.70 -34.47
CA PHE A 596 23.58 8.23 -34.05
C PHE A 596 24.27 7.43 -35.16
N HIS A 597 23.57 6.54 -35.83
CA HIS A 597 24.13 5.75 -36.95
C HIS A 597 24.47 6.61 -38.19
N SER A 598 23.69 7.66 -38.46
CA SER A 598 23.97 8.59 -39.54
C SER A 598 25.05 9.63 -39.23
N GLY A 599 25.57 9.63 -37.99
CA GLY A 599 26.57 10.60 -37.55
C GLY A 599 26.04 12.02 -37.33
N ILE A 600 24.71 12.22 -37.31
CA ILE A 600 24.09 13.54 -37.02
C ILE A 600 24.30 13.85 -35.53
N LEU A 601 24.21 12.86 -34.68
CA LEU A 601 24.56 12.94 -33.25
C LEU A 601 25.86 12.17 -33.00
N ASP A 602 26.81 12.82 -32.32
CA ASP A 602 28.07 12.17 -31.95
C ASP A 602 27.82 11.21 -30.75
N SER A 603 27.88 9.91 -31.02
CA SER A 603 27.71 8.86 -29.99
C SER A 603 28.80 8.85 -28.91
N ARG A 604 29.95 9.55 -29.14
CA ARG A 604 31.00 9.63 -28.13
C ARG A 604 30.74 10.71 -27.08
N SER A 605 30.00 11.76 -27.46
CA SER A 605 29.69 12.88 -26.56
C SER A 605 28.27 12.85 -26.05
N ILE A 606 27.27 12.41 -26.85
CA ILE A 606 25.87 12.42 -26.50
C ILE A 606 25.39 11.03 -26.09
N ARG A 607 24.65 10.94 -24.99
CA ARG A 607 24.07 9.70 -24.45
C ARG A 607 22.65 9.95 -23.99
N TYR A 608 21.79 8.92 -24.04
CA TYR A 608 20.42 9.03 -23.52
C TYR A 608 20.11 7.99 -22.46
N SER A 609 19.17 8.30 -21.62
CA SER A 609 18.62 7.37 -20.61
C SER A 609 17.10 7.40 -20.67
N ILE A 610 16.48 6.23 -20.53
CA ILE A 610 15.02 6.12 -20.45
C ILE A 610 14.59 6.41 -19.02
N VAL A 611 13.62 7.31 -18.88
CA VAL A 611 13.10 7.81 -17.62
C VAL A 611 11.62 7.45 -17.51
N ASN A 612 11.20 6.93 -16.36
CA ASN A 612 9.80 6.67 -16.10
C ASN A 612 8.99 7.97 -16.11
N GLU A 613 8.08 8.13 -17.08
CA GLU A 613 7.25 9.34 -17.24
C GLU A 613 5.92 9.27 -16.49
N ASN A 614 5.57 8.11 -15.88
CA ASN A 614 4.30 7.97 -15.19
C ASN A 614 4.05 9.12 -14.20
N GLY A 615 2.85 9.69 -14.25
CA GLY A 615 2.48 10.85 -13.46
C GLY A 615 3.04 12.20 -13.93
N ALA A 616 3.87 12.29 -14.99
CA ALA A 616 4.34 13.57 -15.51
C ALA A 616 3.17 14.44 -16.02
N SER A 617 2.23 13.83 -16.71
CA SER A 617 0.99 14.51 -17.16
C SER A 617 0.10 14.93 -15.97
N VAL A 618 0.07 14.16 -14.87
CA VAL A 618 -0.65 14.54 -13.64
C VAL A 618 0.03 15.74 -12.98
N TYR A 619 1.36 15.71 -12.90
CA TYR A 619 2.15 16.82 -12.36
C TYR A 619 1.94 18.10 -13.18
N SER A 620 2.02 18.04 -14.51
CA SER A 620 1.94 19.21 -15.38
C SER A 620 0.63 19.99 -15.23
N CYS A 621 -0.47 19.31 -14.88
CA CYS A 621 -1.79 19.90 -14.60
C CYS A 621 -2.00 20.28 -13.13
N SER A 622 -1.06 19.99 -12.22
CA SER A 622 -1.21 20.23 -10.81
C SER A 622 -1.03 21.68 -10.40
N ASP A 623 -1.61 22.06 -9.24
CA ASP A 623 -1.39 23.36 -8.63
C ASP A 623 0.09 23.62 -8.29
N VAL A 624 0.85 22.56 -8.01
CA VAL A 624 2.28 22.63 -7.72
C VAL A 624 3.00 23.10 -8.97
N ALA A 625 2.78 22.44 -10.12
CA ALA A 625 3.40 22.81 -11.39
C ALA A 625 2.95 24.19 -11.89
N SER A 626 1.69 24.56 -11.66
CA SER A 626 1.15 25.87 -12.04
C SER A 626 1.78 27.03 -11.23
N LYS A 627 2.09 26.79 -9.96
CA LYS A 627 2.82 27.77 -9.13
C LYS A 627 4.30 27.85 -9.46
N GLU A 628 4.90 26.71 -9.83
CA GLU A 628 6.31 26.62 -10.20
C GLU A 628 6.59 27.25 -11.58
N PHE A 629 5.66 27.05 -12.53
CA PHE A 629 5.76 27.53 -13.91
C PHE A 629 4.49 28.27 -14.36
N PRO A 630 4.21 29.47 -13.83
CA PRO A 630 2.97 30.20 -14.15
C PRO A 630 2.83 30.57 -15.61
N ASN A 631 3.95 30.81 -16.33
CA ASN A 631 3.97 31.29 -17.71
C ASN A 631 4.30 30.19 -18.75
N MET A 632 4.45 28.91 -18.33
CA MET A 632 4.82 27.82 -19.22
C MET A 632 3.60 26.99 -19.60
N ASP A 633 3.54 26.54 -20.88
CA ASP A 633 2.47 25.63 -21.31
C ASP A 633 2.47 24.31 -20.50
N THR A 634 1.28 23.84 -20.21
CA THR A 634 1.08 22.59 -19.47
C THR A 634 1.79 21.40 -20.13
N ASN A 635 1.85 21.38 -21.47
CA ASN A 635 2.52 20.31 -22.21
C ASN A 635 4.04 20.32 -22.05
N GLU A 636 4.67 21.48 -21.88
CA GLU A 636 6.13 21.60 -21.73
C GLU A 636 6.59 21.24 -20.33
N ARG A 637 5.74 21.47 -19.32
CA ARG A 637 6.02 21.12 -17.92
C ARG A 637 6.28 19.63 -17.73
N SER A 638 5.70 18.75 -18.55
CA SER A 638 5.96 17.30 -18.49
C SER A 638 7.40 16.97 -18.93
N ALA A 639 7.93 17.61 -19.96
CA ALA A 639 9.31 17.41 -20.38
C ALA A 639 10.32 17.92 -19.34
N VAL A 640 10.02 19.07 -18.69
CA VAL A 640 10.81 19.55 -17.54
C VAL A 640 10.84 18.53 -16.42
N SER A 641 9.69 17.94 -16.08
CA SER A 641 9.61 16.92 -15.05
C SER A 641 10.46 15.68 -15.41
N ILE A 642 10.44 15.24 -16.67
CA ILE A 642 11.25 14.10 -17.14
C ILE A 642 12.75 14.39 -16.99
N ALA A 643 13.21 15.59 -17.40
CA ALA A 643 14.61 15.99 -17.21
C ALA A 643 15.00 16.00 -15.73
N ARG A 644 14.15 16.57 -14.87
CA ARG A 644 14.39 16.66 -13.43
C ARG A 644 14.35 15.30 -12.73
N ARG A 645 13.59 14.32 -13.23
CA ARG A 645 13.62 12.94 -12.69
C ARG A 645 14.96 12.26 -12.90
N LEU A 646 15.69 12.62 -13.93
CA LEU A 646 17.05 12.14 -14.12
C LEU A 646 18.05 12.93 -13.26
N ASN A 647 17.85 14.25 -13.11
CA ASN A 647 18.68 15.11 -12.28
C ASN A 647 18.56 14.75 -10.78
N ASP A 648 17.35 14.74 -10.20
CA ASP A 648 17.08 14.28 -8.85
C ASP A 648 15.70 13.61 -8.73
N PRO A 649 15.65 12.27 -8.85
CA PRO A 649 14.41 11.50 -8.80
C PRO A 649 13.56 11.79 -7.57
N LEU A 650 14.19 11.83 -6.37
CA LEU A 650 13.48 12.03 -5.13
C LEU A 650 12.75 13.37 -5.09
N SER A 651 13.46 14.46 -5.42
CA SER A 651 12.92 15.82 -5.36
C SER A 651 11.77 16.03 -6.34
N GLU A 652 11.74 15.30 -7.44
CA GLU A 652 10.70 15.43 -8.45
C GLU A 652 9.51 14.47 -8.19
N TYR A 653 9.76 13.18 -7.91
CA TYR A 653 8.68 12.22 -7.70
C TYR A 653 7.82 12.53 -6.47
N VAL A 654 8.36 13.15 -5.42
CA VAL A 654 7.57 13.54 -4.22
C VAL A 654 6.52 14.64 -4.49
N LYS A 655 6.59 15.33 -5.63
CA LYS A 655 5.58 16.30 -6.07
C LYS A 655 4.29 15.61 -6.55
N ILE A 656 4.36 14.30 -6.82
CA ILE A 656 3.30 13.49 -7.42
C ILE A 656 2.77 12.51 -6.37
N GLU A 657 1.46 12.30 -6.35
CA GLU A 657 0.91 11.27 -5.49
C GLU A 657 1.42 9.88 -5.91
N PRO A 658 1.94 9.05 -4.98
CA PRO A 658 2.63 7.79 -5.31
C PRO A 658 1.83 6.82 -6.18
N ARG A 659 0.50 6.81 -6.07
CA ARG A 659 -0.37 5.95 -6.90
C ARG A 659 -0.32 6.26 -8.40
N HIS A 660 0.17 7.44 -8.79
CA HIS A 660 0.30 7.84 -10.19
C HIS A 660 1.68 7.55 -10.79
N LEU A 661 2.62 7.00 -10.01
CA LEU A 661 3.99 6.72 -10.46
C LEU A 661 4.15 5.40 -11.23
N GLY A 662 3.06 4.62 -11.39
CA GLY A 662 3.04 3.45 -12.28
C GLY A 662 3.80 2.22 -11.77
N VAL A 663 4.22 2.20 -10.51
CA VAL A 663 5.01 1.10 -9.93
C VAL A 663 4.18 0.09 -9.14
N GLY A 664 2.85 0.24 -9.17
CA GLY A 664 1.91 -0.63 -8.45
C GLY A 664 0.95 -1.37 -9.38
N MET A 665 1.04 -2.68 -9.40
CA MET A 665 0.31 -3.53 -10.32
C MET A 665 -1.16 -3.76 -10.01
N TYR A 666 -1.51 -3.88 -8.73
CA TYR A 666 -2.86 -4.21 -8.26
C TYR A 666 -3.50 -3.08 -7.44
N GLN A 667 -3.08 -1.84 -7.67
CA GLN A 667 -3.52 -0.68 -6.89
C GLN A 667 -5.05 -0.48 -6.87
N HIS A 668 -5.76 -0.85 -7.94
CA HIS A 668 -7.22 -0.73 -8.04
C HIS A 668 -7.99 -1.84 -7.28
N ASP A 669 -7.30 -2.89 -6.83
CA ASP A 669 -7.88 -4.00 -6.08
C ASP A 669 -7.65 -3.89 -4.57
N VAL A 670 -6.90 -2.87 -4.16
CA VAL A 670 -6.59 -2.55 -2.76
C VAL A 670 -7.44 -1.38 -2.28
N SER A 671 -7.69 -1.30 -0.97
CA SER A 671 -8.34 -0.14 -0.36
C SER A 671 -7.48 1.11 -0.55
N GLU A 672 -8.04 2.14 -1.17
CA GLU A 672 -7.34 3.41 -1.45
C GLU A 672 -6.78 4.05 -0.18
N LYS A 673 -7.53 4.01 0.91
CA LYS A 673 -7.09 4.57 2.21
C LYS A 673 -5.83 3.89 2.72
N ILE A 674 -5.84 2.55 2.79
CA ILE A 674 -4.72 1.76 3.30
C ILE A 674 -3.49 1.93 2.40
N LEU A 675 -3.70 1.91 1.08
CA LEU A 675 -2.63 2.11 0.11
C LEU A 675 -1.98 3.49 0.28
N THR A 676 -2.77 4.56 0.32
CA THR A 676 -2.27 5.94 0.43
C THR A 676 -1.48 6.14 1.73
N GLU A 677 -1.96 5.61 2.84
CA GLU A 677 -1.30 5.70 4.14
C GLU A 677 0.05 4.97 4.13
N SER A 678 0.07 3.72 3.64
CA SER A 678 1.30 2.92 3.53
C SER A 678 2.34 3.58 2.62
N LEU A 679 1.93 4.07 1.46
CA LEU A 679 2.86 4.72 0.51
C LEU A 679 3.39 6.07 1.02
N LYS A 680 2.59 6.81 1.78
CA LYS A 680 3.04 8.05 2.43
C LYS A 680 4.16 7.81 3.43
N ASP A 681 4.09 6.72 4.18
CA ASP A 681 5.15 6.34 5.11
C ASP A 681 6.45 5.99 4.38
N VAL A 682 6.35 5.30 3.23
CA VAL A 682 7.53 4.99 2.39
C VAL A 682 8.17 6.26 1.86
N VAL A 683 7.38 7.23 1.39
CA VAL A 683 7.92 8.53 0.94
C VAL A 683 8.62 9.26 2.09
N SER A 684 7.99 9.30 3.27
CA SER A 684 8.59 9.93 4.45
C SER A 684 9.89 9.25 4.87
N GLU A 685 9.94 7.92 4.78
CA GLU A 685 11.16 7.15 5.04
C GLU A 685 12.28 7.50 4.05
N CYS A 686 12.00 7.50 2.75
CA CYS A 686 13.00 7.80 1.71
C CYS A 686 13.54 9.23 1.83
N VAL A 687 12.65 10.23 2.01
CA VAL A 687 13.06 11.63 2.18
C VAL A 687 13.90 11.81 3.45
N SER A 688 13.50 11.20 4.56
CA SER A 688 14.27 11.26 5.81
C SER A 688 15.58 10.49 5.70
N TYR A 689 15.62 9.38 4.96
CA TYR A 689 16.84 8.61 4.74
C TYR A 689 17.90 9.42 3.97
N VAL A 690 17.52 10.09 2.89
CA VAL A 690 18.43 10.93 2.10
C VAL A 690 18.81 12.18 2.86
N GLY A 691 17.85 12.79 3.57
CA GLY A 691 18.02 14.07 4.25
C GLY A 691 18.02 15.22 3.23
N VAL A 692 17.78 16.45 3.71
CA VAL A 692 17.62 17.60 2.82
C VAL A 692 18.28 18.85 3.40
N ASP A 693 18.74 19.75 2.53
CA ASP A 693 19.19 21.06 2.96
C ASP A 693 17.99 21.95 3.33
N LEU A 694 18.01 22.53 4.51
CA LEU A 694 16.92 23.31 5.08
C LEU A 694 16.63 24.60 4.30
N ASN A 695 17.67 25.18 3.67
CA ASN A 695 17.59 26.45 2.97
C ASN A 695 17.11 26.30 1.52
N THR A 696 17.43 25.21 0.85
CA THR A 696 17.11 24.98 -0.59
C THR A 696 15.89 24.08 -0.80
N ALA A 697 15.56 23.18 0.14
CA ALA A 697 14.50 22.21 -0.01
C ALA A 697 13.13 22.84 -0.34
N SER A 698 12.39 22.23 -1.28
CA SER A 698 11.04 22.63 -1.64
C SER A 698 10.00 22.23 -0.58
N LEU A 699 8.81 22.86 -0.62
CA LEU A 699 7.68 22.49 0.23
C LEU A 699 7.32 21.01 0.09
N SER A 700 7.34 20.51 -1.14
CA SER A 700 7.00 19.13 -1.47
C SER A 700 7.92 18.11 -0.81
N VAL A 701 9.19 18.45 -0.63
CA VAL A 701 10.19 17.62 0.06
C VAL A 701 10.05 17.78 1.57
N LEU A 702 10.02 19.03 2.08
CA LEU A 702 10.00 19.32 3.53
C LEU A 702 8.81 18.67 4.25
N LYS A 703 7.62 18.64 3.64
CA LYS A 703 6.42 18.04 4.25
C LYS A 703 6.51 16.54 4.49
N HIS A 704 7.45 15.85 3.85
CA HIS A 704 7.67 14.41 4.00
C HIS A 704 8.78 14.06 4.99
N ILE A 705 9.49 15.05 5.52
CA ILE A 705 10.49 14.80 6.58
C ILE A 705 9.76 14.35 7.85
N ALA A 706 10.33 13.35 8.51
CA ALA A 706 9.85 12.84 9.79
C ALA A 706 9.70 13.99 10.82
N GLY A 707 8.57 14.07 11.49
CA GLY A 707 8.25 15.13 12.46
C GLY A 707 7.74 16.45 11.86
N LEU A 708 7.79 16.63 10.53
CA LEU A 708 7.23 17.79 9.84
C LEU A 708 5.88 17.44 9.20
N SER A 709 4.94 18.38 9.27
CA SER A 709 3.70 18.36 8.52
C SER A 709 3.71 19.48 7.48
N GLU A 710 2.79 19.46 6.53
CA GLU A 710 2.68 20.49 5.49
C GLU A 710 2.64 21.91 6.08
N LYS A 711 1.83 22.13 7.12
CA LYS A 711 1.77 23.43 7.82
C LYS A 711 3.10 23.84 8.47
N LYS A 712 3.87 22.88 8.99
CA LYS A 712 5.20 23.15 9.55
C LYS A 712 6.20 23.49 8.44
N ALA A 713 6.15 22.77 7.33
CA ALA A 713 6.99 23.00 6.16
C ALA A 713 6.72 24.37 5.52
N GLU A 714 5.45 24.79 5.42
CA GLU A 714 5.08 26.15 4.98
C GLU A 714 5.69 27.21 5.88
N LYS A 715 5.66 27.04 7.21
CA LYS A 715 6.23 27.99 8.16
C LYS A 715 7.77 28.03 8.14
N ILE A 716 8.42 26.93 7.77
CA ILE A 716 9.87 26.92 7.53
C ILE A 716 10.19 27.81 6.30
N ILE A 717 9.44 27.66 5.21
CA ILE A 717 9.64 28.46 4.01
C ILE A 717 9.34 29.94 4.27
N GLU A 718 8.24 30.21 4.96
CA GLU A 718 7.90 31.59 5.36
C GLU A 718 9.01 32.23 6.20
N TYR A 719 9.54 31.49 7.17
CA TYR A 719 10.64 31.95 8.04
C TYR A 719 11.89 32.30 7.22
N ARG A 720 12.37 31.39 6.33
CA ARG A 720 13.57 31.67 5.53
C ARG A 720 13.38 32.81 4.54
N THR A 721 12.17 33.02 4.03
CA THR A 721 11.84 34.14 3.15
C THR A 721 11.84 35.47 3.91
N GLN A 722 11.36 35.51 5.14
CA GLN A 722 11.23 36.74 5.95
C GLN A 722 12.51 37.12 6.70
N LYS A 723 13.22 36.09 7.24
CA LYS A 723 14.38 36.29 8.14
C LYS A 723 15.71 35.89 7.51
N GLY A 724 15.70 35.37 6.30
CA GLY A 724 16.89 34.86 5.63
C GLY A 724 17.17 33.39 5.95
N PRO A 725 18.28 32.84 5.42
CA PRO A 725 18.62 31.44 5.55
C PRO A 725 18.91 31.05 7.02
N PHE A 726 18.56 29.84 7.38
CA PHE A 726 18.89 29.23 8.67
C PHE A 726 20.39 29.08 8.80
N GLN A 727 20.95 29.56 9.92
CA GLN A 727 22.41 29.51 10.22
C GLN A 727 22.79 28.27 11.03
N CYS A 728 21.83 27.70 11.76
CA CYS A 728 21.99 26.45 12.51
C CYS A 728 20.65 25.70 12.59
N ARG A 729 20.73 24.39 12.87
CA ARG A 729 19.53 23.55 13.05
C ARG A 729 18.65 24.03 14.20
N LYS A 730 19.22 24.63 15.23
CA LYS A 730 18.49 25.17 16.40
C LYS A 730 17.55 26.30 16.02
N ASP A 731 17.82 27.02 14.93
CA ASP A 731 16.94 28.09 14.44
C ASP A 731 15.53 27.58 14.10
N LEU A 732 15.37 26.27 13.84
CA LEU A 732 14.06 25.64 13.66
C LEU A 732 13.13 25.84 14.87
N LEU A 733 13.67 25.94 16.10
CA LEU A 733 12.87 26.21 17.29
C LEU A 733 12.27 27.62 17.29
N SER A 734 12.83 28.54 16.49
CA SER A 734 12.29 29.88 16.29
C SER A 734 11.10 29.90 15.31
N VAL A 735 10.83 28.81 14.62
CA VAL A 735 9.66 28.67 13.74
C VAL A 735 8.41 28.39 14.57
N ARG A 736 7.39 29.26 14.47
CA ARG A 736 6.22 29.30 15.36
C ARG A 736 5.49 27.95 15.61
N THR A 737 5.62 26.98 14.70
CA THR A 737 4.91 25.68 14.76
C THR A 737 5.79 24.51 15.14
N ILE A 738 7.08 24.73 15.38
CA ILE A 738 8.04 23.69 15.70
C ILE A 738 8.40 23.79 17.18
N GLY A 739 7.93 22.84 17.98
CA GLY A 739 8.32 22.66 19.36
C GLY A 739 9.41 21.61 19.50
N GLU A 740 9.92 21.41 20.73
CA GLU A 740 11.02 20.48 21.04
C GLU A 740 10.80 19.06 20.50
N LYS A 741 9.59 18.48 20.71
CA LYS A 741 9.28 17.14 20.17
C LYS A 741 9.45 17.07 18.65
N SER A 742 8.96 18.07 17.92
CA SER A 742 9.08 18.11 16.46
C SER A 742 10.53 18.34 16.02
N PHE A 743 11.25 19.19 16.74
CA PHE A 743 12.67 19.45 16.49
C PHE A 743 13.48 18.16 16.63
N VAL A 744 13.34 17.43 17.74
CA VAL A 744 14.03 16.16 17.95
C VAL A 744 13.72 15.17 16.80
N GLN A 745 12.49 15.10 16.32
CA GLN A 745 12.14 14.18 15.25
C GLN A 745 12.73 14.56 13.89
N CYS A 746 12.86 15.85 13.57
CA CYS A 746 13.29 16.30 12.24
C CYS A 746 14.75 16.73 12.14
N ALA A 747 15.38 17.18 13.25
CA ALA A 747 16.68 17.82 13.22
C ALA A 747 17.80 16.96 12.61
N GLY A 748 17.72 15.64 12.78
CA GLY A 748 18.70 14.73 12.21
C GLY A 748 18.55 14.49 10.71
N PHE A 749 17.41 14.86 10.13
CA PHE A 749 17.08 14.66 8.71
C PHE A 749 17.19 15.92 7.86
N VAL A 750 17.41 17.06 8.49
CA VAL A 750 17.70 18.33 7.83
C VAL A 750 19.17 18.68 8.01
N ARG A 751 19.76 19.25 6.98
CA ARG A 751 21.16 19.71 6.97
C ARG A 751 21.18 21.18 6.59
N ILE A 752 22.29 21.83 6.83
CA ILE A 752 22.55 23.19 6.38
C ILE A 752 23.84 23.14 5.57
N GLU A 753 23.75 23.34 4.28
CA GLU A 753 24.91 23.33 3.40
C GLU A 753 25.70 24.65 3.55
N PRO A 754 27.04 24.63 3.65
CA PRO A 754 27.84 25.83 3.79
C PRO A 754 27.62 26.85 2.69
N LEU A 755 27.39 26.38 1.45
CA LEU A 755 27.11 27.25 0.31
C LEU A 755 25.78 27.99 0.45
N SER A 756 24.76 27.37 1.04
CA SER A 756 23.44 27.98 1.24
C SER A 756 23.43 29.13 2.24
N VAL A 757 24.47 29.26 3.07
CA VAL A 757 24.66 30.34 4.06
C VAL A 757 25.88 31.23 3.78
N GLY A 758 26.48 31.16 2.60
CA GLY A 758 27.66 31.95 2.23
C GLY A 758 28.87 31.67 3.13
N GLY A 759 29.04 30.44 3.60
CA GLY A 759 30.16 30.00 4.44
C GLY A 759 30.05 30.43 5.93
N ARG A 760 28.95 31.04 6.37
CA ARG A 760 28.72 31.54 7.73
C ARG A 760 28.03 30.53 8.66
N LEU A 761 28.38 29.27 8.54
CA LEU A 761 27.78 28.22 9.35
C LEU A 761 28.19 28.35 10.82
N GLN A 762 27.23 28.31 11.75
CA GLN A 762 27.50 28.43 13.18
C GLN A 762 28.12 27.14 13.76
N ASN A 763 27.63 25.98 13.35
CA ASN A 763 28.14 24.69 13.78
C ASN A 763 28.36 23.75 12.57
N PRO A 764 29.60 23.32 12.28
CA PRO A 764 29.90 22.43 11.17
C PRO A 764 29.19 21.07 11.27
N LEU A 765 28.82 20.61 12.46
CA LEU A 765 28.04 19.36 12.61
C LEU A 765 26.63 19.44 12.02
N ASP A 766 26.12 20.67 11.78
CA ASP A 766 24.82 20.87 11.13
C ASP A 766 24.82 20.45 9.64
N CYS A 767 25.99 20.24 9.03
CA CYS A 767 26.12 19.66 7.68
C CYS A 767 26.07 18.13 7.67
N THR A 768 26.23 17.50 8.85
CA THR A 768 26.38 16.03 8.97
C THR A 768 25.08 15.33 9.35
N TRP A 769 25.08 14.00 9.44
CA TRP A 769 23.97 13.22 9.98
C TRP A 769 23.96 13.10 11.48
N VAL A 770 24.94 13.70 12.15
CA VAL A 770 24.99 13.71 13.61
C VAL A 770 23.78 14.44 14.15
N HIS A 771 23.01 13.77 15.01
CA HIS A 771 21.86 14.39 15.65
C HIS A 771 22.31 15.43 16.70
N PRO A 772 21.61 16.57 16.87
CA PRO A 772 21.95 17.58 17.86
C PRO A 772 22.13 17.06 19.30
N GLU A 773 21.38 16.00 19.68
CA GLU A 773 21.56 15.33 20.98
C GLU A 773 22.95 14.72 21.17
N SER A 774 23.63 14.37 20.08
CA SER A 774 24.95 13.71 20.09
C SER A 774 26.12 14.66 19.82
N TYR A 775 25.86 15.98 19.70
CA TYR A 775 26.95 16.94 19.41
C TYR A 775 28.06 16.93 20.46
N LYS A 776 27.75 16.87 21.75
CA LYS A 776 28.73 16.79 22.82
C LYS A 776 29.65 15.57 22.70
N VAL A 777 29.09 14.44 22.24
CA VAL A 777 29.87 13.20 22.02
C VAL A 777 30.78 13.36 20.81
N ALA A 778 30.25 13.92 19.70
CA ALA A 778 31.01 14.19 18.48
C ALA A 778 32.17 15.17 18.75
N GLU A 779 31.91 16.26 19.51
CA GLU A 779 32.92 17.22 19.93
C GLU A 779 34.02 16.59 20.80
N SER A 780 33.65 15.66 21.68
CA SER A 780 34.60 14.89 22.49
C SER A 780 35.52 14.02 21.62
N ILE A 781 34.95 13.30 20.62
CA ILE A 781 35.72 12.47 19.67
C ILE A 781 36.70 13.34 18.86
N VAL A 782 36.19 14.45 18.31
CA VAL A 782 37.01 15.39 17.52
C VAL A 782 38.15 15.97 18.34
N GLY A 783 37.90 16.33 19.61
CA GLY A 783 38.90 16.83 20.54
C GLY A 783 39.98 15.79 20.86
N GLU A 784 39.61 14.52 21.07
CA GLU A 784 40.56 13.44 21.30
C GLU A 784 41.44 13.12 20.08
N CYS A 785 40.92 13.34 18.89
CA CYS A 785 41.70 13.24 17.65
C CYS A 785 42.60 14.47 17.40
N ASN A 786 42.60 15.48 18.25
CA ASN A 786 43.25 16.78 18.05
C ASN A 786 42.81 17.47 16.73
N LEU A 787 41.55 17.32 16.36
CA LEU A 787 40.99 17.90 15.15
C LEU A 787 40.15 19.14 15.48
N LYS A 788 39.87 19.96 14.48
CA LYS A 788 38.97 21.10 14.59
C LYS A 788 37.65 20.75 13.92
N LEU A 789 36.54 21.20 14.50
CA LEU A 789 35.20 21.04 13.89
C LEU A 789 35.11 21.69 12.48
N SER A 790 35.91 22.74 12.22
CA SER A 790 35.99 23.36 10.89
C SER A 790 36.56 22.45 9.79
N ASP A 791 37.12 21.30 10.17
CA ASP A 791 37.74 20.37 9.25
C ASP A 791 36.84 19.15 8.94
N VAL A 792 35.63 19.12 9.53
CA VAL A 792 34.64 18.08 9.29
C VAL A 792 34.38 17.94 7.76
N GLY A 793 34.42 16.71 7.29
CA GLY A 793 34.22 16.34 5.87
C GLY A 793 35.48 16.44 4.99
N LYS A 794 36.60 16.92 5.51
CA LYS A 794 37.89 16.91 4.78
C LYS A 794 38.55 15.53 4.84
N ALA A 795 39.26 15.13 3.78
CA ALA A 795 39.88 13.80 3.68
C ALA A 795 40.82 13.49 4.87
N ALA A 796 41.60 14.46 5.37
CA ALA A 796 42.49 14.30 6.55
C ALA A 796 41.68 14.09 7.83
N PHE A 797 40.52 14.76 7.99
CA PHE A 797 39.63 14.58 9.12
C PHE A 797 39.03 13.18 9.09
N ILE A 798 38.48 12.74 7.93
CA ILE A 798 37.91 11.41 7.73
C ILE A 798 38.93 10.32 8.05
N ALA A 799 40.16 10.44 7.54
CA ALA A 799 41.22 9.47 7.79
C ALA A 799 41.59 9.36 9.29
N SER A 800 41.63 10.50 10.00
CA SER A 800 41.88 10.51 11.44
C SER A 800 40.76 9.88 12.26
N ILE A 801 39.51 10.18 11.94
CA ILE A 801 38.34 9.55 12.58
C ILE A 801 38.31 8.05 12.30
N LYS A 802 38.62 7.63 11.06
CA LYS A 802 38.72 6.22 10.71
C LYS A 802 39.75 5.48 11.56
N LYS A 803 40.94 6.04 11.67
CA LYS A 803 42.01 5.50 12.52
C LYS A 803 41.61 5.43 14.01
N PHE A 804 40.86 6.45 14.50
CA PHE A 804 40.34 6.44 15.87
C PHE A 804 39.32 5.32 16.07
N ALA A 805 38.45 5.07 15.07
CA ALA A 805 37.43 4.04 15.11
C ALA A 805 38.00 2.59 15.10
N GLU A 806 39.21 2.38 14.61
CA GLU A 806 39.88 1.08 14.64
C GLU A 806 40.26 0.65 16.06
N SER A 807 40.40 1.60 17.02
CA SER A 807 40.78 1.30 18.38
C SER A 807 39.60 1.03 19.30
N ARG A 808 39.36 -0.24 19.63
CA ARG A 808 38.28 -0.67 20.52
C ARG A 808 38.35 -0.01 21.90
N SER A 809 39.55 0.18 22.44
CA SER A 809 39.73 0.80 23.74
C SER A 809 39.28 2.27 23.78
N ASN A 810 39.47 3.02 22.69
CA ASN A 810 38.98 4.39 22.57
C ASN A 810 37.44 4.41 22.55
N LEU A 811 36.83 3.46 21.81
CA LEU A 811 35.39 3.34 21.70
C LEU A 811 34.72 3.02 23.04
N ASP A 812 35.26 2.02 23.77
CA ASP A 812 34.77 1.64 25.09
C ASP A 812 34.89 2.79 26.11
N ARG A 813 35.96 3.57 26.02
CA ARG A 813 36.17 4.74 26.89
C ARG A 813 35.13 5.83 26.62
N ILE A 814 34.92 6.21 25.37
CA ILE A 814 33.90 7.23 25.00
C ILE A 814 32.50 6.75 25.35
N ALA A 815 32.17 5.49 25.05
CA ALA A 815 30.88 4.92 25.37
C ALA A 815 30.57 4.98 26.87
N LYS A 816 31.55 4.63 27.73
CA LYS A 816 31.46 4.73 29.20
C LYS A 816 31.36 6.18 29.66
N GLN A 817 32.22 7.08 29.15
CA GLN A 817 32.26 8.49 29.51
C GLN A 817 30.94 9.20 29.28
N HIS A 818 30.30 8.93 28.12
CA HIS A 818 29.03 9.57 27.72
C HIS A 818 27.80 8.73 28.02
N LYS A 819 27.95 7.52 28.59
CA LYS A 819 26.89 6.57 28.91
C LYS A 819 25.99 6.29 27.68
N ILE A 820 26.63 6.02 26.54
CA ILE A 820 25.92 5.70 25.30
C ILE A 820 26.20 4.26 24.88
N PRO A 821 25.22 3.55 24.23
CA PRO A 821 25.44 2.24 23.64
C PRO A 821 26.50 2.29 22.55
N MET A 822 27.22 1.18 22.35
CA MET A 822 28.28 1.07 21.37
C MET A 822 27.77 1.29 19.95
N GLU A 823 26.62 0.74 19.63
CA GLU A 823 25.98 0.85 18.32
C GLU A 823 25.66 2.31 17.95
N ARG A 824 25.28 3.11 18.95
CA ARG A 824 25.04 4.54 18.75
C ARG A 824 26.33 5.31 18.51
N LEU A 825 27.42 4.89 19.15
CA LEU A 825 28.74 5.44 18.93
C LEU A 825 29.26 5.08 17.53
N GLU A 826 29.11 3.84 17.12
CA GLU A 826 29.51 3.38 15.78
C GLU A 826 28.76 4.16 14.69
N PHE A 827 27.44 4.36 14.84
CA PHE A 827 26.66 5.19 13.91
C PHE A 827 27.20 6.64 13.86
N LEU A 828 27.57 7.21 15.01
CA LEU A 828 28.14 8.56 15.09
C LEU A 828 29.48 8.64 14.33
N LEU A 829 30.33 7.63 14.47
CA LEU A 829 31.61 7.55 13.76
C LEU A 829 31.41 7.43 12.26
N VAL A 830 30.45 6.59 11.81
CA VAL A 830 30.10 6.51 10.40
C VAL A 830 29.62 7.86 9.86
N ALA A 831 28.81 8.59 10.65
CA ALA A 831 28.33 9.92 10.26
C ALA A 831 29.47 10.97 10.16
N LEU A 832 30.53 10.87 10.98
CA LEU A 832 31.70 11.76 10.95
C LEU A 832 32.71 11.37 9.84
N GLN A 833 32.69 10.14 9.35
CA GLN A 833 33.58 9.66 8.29
C GLN A 833 33.11 9.98 6.87
N ARG A 834 32.00 10.69 6.71
CA ARG A 834 31.44 11.03 5.40
C ARG A 834 31.87 12.41 4.94
N GLU A 835 31.99 12.54 3.62
CA GLU A 835 32.13 13.83 2.98
C GLU A 835 30.84 14.64 3.10
N LEU A 836 30.94 15.96 3.27
CA LEU A 836 29.78 16.81 3.54
C LEU A 836 28.75 16.85 2.42
N LEU A 837 29.18 16.73 1.16
CA LEU A 837 28.35 16.85 -0.03
C LEU A 837 27.96 15.49 -0.64
N GLN A 838 28.48 14.39 -0.08
CA GLN A 838 28.18 13.04 -0.58
C GLN A 838 26.70 12.74 -0.46
N ASP A 839 26.07 12.41 -1.60
CA ASP A 839 24.69 11.94 -1.60
C ASP A 839 24.65 10.49 -1.09
N TYR A 840 23.75 10.24 -0.15
CA TYR A 840 23.61 8.92 0.47
C TYR A 840 23.24 7.83 -0.53
N ARG A 841 22.53 8.19 -1.61
CA ARG A 841 22.08 7.25 -2.64
C ARG A 841 23.25 6.69 -3.46
N ALA A 842 24.41 7.34 -3.44
CA ALA A 842 25.62 6.81 -4.08
C ALA A 842 26.03 5.43 -3.52
N ASP A 843 25.74 5.19 -2.21
CA ASP A 843 26.04 3.90 -1.57
C ASP A 843 25.15 2.76 -2.06
N LEU A 844 24.04 3.06 -2.76
CA LEU A 844 23.08 2.07 -3.25
C LEU A 844 23.38 1.58 -4.66
N ASP A 845 24.39 2.15 -5.32
CA ASP A 845 24.87 1.83 -6.69
C ASP A 845 23.76 1.69 -7.75
N LYS A 846 22.76 2.56 -7.69
CA LYS A 846 21.62 2.59 -8.63
C LYS A 846 21.71 3.74 -9.61
N ARG A 847 22.79 3.78 -10.40
CA ARG A 847 23.02 4.82 -11.38
C ARG A 847 22.12 4.65 -12.61
N PRO A 848 21.72 5.75 -13.28
CA PRO A 848 20.99 5.67 -14.54
C PRO A 848 21.70 4.83 -15.60
N LEU A 849 20.95 4.03 -16.37
CA LEU A 849 21.48 3.28 -17.49
C LEU A 849 21.51 4.18 -18.73
N PHE A 850 22.69 4.46 -19.26
CA PHE A 850 22.85 5.19 -20.51
C PHE A 850 22.93 4.23 -21.69
N LYS A 851 22.28 4.60 -22.79
CA LYS A 851 22.20 3.86 -24.05
C LYS A 851 22.73 4.68 -25.20
N GLN A 852 23.16 3.97 -26.25
CA GLN A 852 23.62 4.57 -27.53
C GLN A 852 22.89 4.01 -28.75
N GLY A 853 22.01 3.02 -28.56
CA GLY A 853 21.21 2.42 -29.61
C GLY A 853 20.20 1.41 -29.09
N LEU A 854 19.35 0.92 -29.98
CA LEU A 854 18.28 -0.04 -29.73
C LEU A 854 18.54 -1.29 -30.57
N THR A 855 18.48 -2.46 -29.94
CA THR A 855 18.49 -3.77 -30.59
C THR A 855 17.05 -4.19 -30.89
N ARG A 856 16.80 -4.85 -32.02
CA ARG A 856 15.46 -5.33 -32.36
C ARG A 856 15.17 -6.67 -31.68
N LEU A 857 13.90 -6.90 -31.37
CA LEU A 857 13.47 -8.19 -30.81
C LEU A 857 13.73 -9.34 -31.80
N ASP A 858 13.68 -9.06 -33.10
CA ASP A 858 13.95 -10.04 -34.19
C ASP A 858 15.44 -10.44 -34.27
N ASP A 859 16.33 -9.64 -33.70
CA ASP A 859 17.77 -9.90 -33.67
C ASP A 859 18.18 -10.83 -32.52
N LEU A 860 17.28 -11.09 -31.57
CA LEU A 860 17.55 -11.93 -30.43
C LEU A 860 17.22 -13.41 -30.70
N SER A 861 18.16 -14.28 -30.37
CA SER A 861 18.02 -15.75 -30.43
C SER A 861 17.90 -16.37 -29.04
N ILE A 862 17.26 -17.52 -28.95
CA ILE A 862 17.19 -18.28 -27.71
C ILE A 862 18.60 -18.69 -27.29
N GLY A 863 18.97 -18.35 -26.07
CA GLY A 863 20.31 -18.61 -25.52
C GLY A 863 21.22 -17.38 -25.52
N ASP A 864 20.85 -16.30 -26.21
CA ASP A 864 21.64 -15.07 -26.19
C ASP A 864 21.76 -14.51 -24.78
N VAL A 865 22.93 -13.99 -24.45
CA VAL A 865 23.20 -13.35 -23.15
C VAL A 865 23.09 -11.86 -23.35
N VAL A 866 22.15 -11.26 -22.62
CA VAL A 866 21.87 -9.83 -22.69
C VAL A 866 22.07 -9.17 -21.33
N THR A 867 22.45 -7.91 -21.36
CA THR A 867 22.52 -7.07 -20.14
C THR A 867 21.32 -6.13 -20.10
N GLY A 868 20.81 -5.88 -18.91
CA GLY A 868 19.64 -5.00 -18.77
C GLY A 868 19.49 -4.43 -17.38
N ALA A 869 18.50 -3.53 -17.23
CA ALA A 869 18.12 -2.95 -15.96
C ALA A 869 16.68 -3.32 -15.62
N VAL A 870 16.44 -3.65 -14.36
CA VAL A 870 15.11 -3.97 -13.85
C VAL A 870 14.25 -2.70 -13.82
N THR A 871 13.15 -2.71 -14.56
CA THR A 871 12.20 -1.59 -14.67
C THR A 871 11.04 -1.69 -13.70
N ASN A 872 10.59 -2.92 -13.41
CA ASN A 872 9.50 -3.17 -12.46
C ASN A 872 9.59 -4.56 -11.86
N VAL A 873 9.15 -4.70 -10.61
CA VAL A 873 9.12 -5.99 -9.90
C VAL A 873 7.69 -6.31 -9.50
N THR A 874 7.28 -7.55 -9.69
CA THR A 874 5.94 -8.05 -9.42
C THR A 874 5.99 -9.31 -8.56
N GLN A 875 4.83 -9.77 -8.10
CA GLN A 875 4.75 -11.00 -7.31
C GLN A 875 5.10 -12.28 -8.10
N PHE A 876 5.13 -12.21 -9.43
CA PHE A 876 5.41 -13.36 -10.29
C PHE A 876 6.74 -13.26 -11.03
N GLY A 877 7.41 -12.11 -11.03
CA GLY A 877 8.67 -11.93 -11.71
C GLY A 877 9.10 -10.47 -11.82
N ALA A 878 10.21 -10.23 -12.49
CA ALA A 878 10.77 -8.90 -12.72
C ALA A 878 10.77 -8.57 -14.23
N PHE A 879 10.38 -7.35 -14.58
CA PHE A 879 10.50 -6.79 -15.92
C PHE A 879 11.85 -6.12 -16.08
N VAL A 880 12.49 -6.35 -17.20
CA VAL A 880 13.86 -5.91 -17.47
C VAL A 880 13.95 -5.27 -18.84
N ASP A 881 14.43 -4.04 -18.91
CA ASP A 881 14.78 -3.39 -20.15
C ASP A 881 16.18 -3.87 -20.59
N VAL A 882 16.23 -4.67 -21.61
CA VAL A 882 17.46 -5.19 -22.22
C VAL A 882 17.84 -4.45 -23.50
N GLY A 883 17.23 -3.29 -23.78
CA GLY A 883 17.53 -2.50 -24.96
C GLY A 883 16.78 -2.90 -26.22
N VAL A 884 15.74 -3.76 -26.10
CA VAL A 884 14.84 -4.10 -27.20
C VAL A 884 13.49 -3.37 -27.09
N GLU A 885 12.61 -3.57 -28.04
CA GLU A 885 11.32 -2.86 -28.17
C GLU A 885 10.38 -3.03 -26.97
N ARG A 886 10.55 -4.07 -26.14
CA ARG A 886 9.77 -4.34 -24.93
C ARG A 886 10.63 -4.92 -23.83
N ASP A 887 10.24 -4.62 -22.60
CA ASP A 887 10.86 -5.22 -21.43
C ASP A 887 10.66 -6.75 -21.46
N GLY A 888 11.73 -7.48 -21.21
CA GLY A 888 11.69 -8.92 -21.01
C GLY A 888 11.21 -9.28 -19.61
N LEU A 889 10.57 -10.43 -19.44
CA LEU A 889 10.14 -10.93 -18.15
C LEU A 889 11.06 -12.04 -17.65
N ILE A 890 11.61 -11.86 -16.45
CA ILE A 890 12.22 -12.94 -15.67
C ILE A 890 11.18 -13.45 -14.68
N HIS A 891 10.58 -14.60 -14.96
CA HIS A 891 9.66 -15.23 -14.04
C HIS A 891 10.37 -15.74 -12.78
N ASN A 892 9.69 -15.78 -11.63
CA ASN A 892 10.27 -16.22 -10.35
C ASN A 892 11.00 -17.57 -10.42
N SER A 893 10.53 -18.50 -11.28
CA SER A 893 11.19 -19.80 -11.51
C SER A 893 12.58 -19.67 -12.16
N HIS A 894 12.90 -18.52 -12.77
CA HIS A 894 14.14 -18.22 -13.47
C HIS A 894 15.04 -17.21 -12.73
N MET A 895 14.71 -16.86 -11.48
CA MET A 895 15.44 -15.87 -10.67
C MET A 895 16.55 -16.47 -9.78
N LYS A 896 16.78 -17.78 -9.80
CA LYS A 896 17.83 -18.46 -9.01
C LYS A 896 17.82 -18.11 -7.52
N ASN A 897 16.64 -17.90 -6.92
CA ASN A 897 16.42 -17.44 -5.52
C ASN A 897 17.00 -16.05 -5.19
N SER A 898 17.31 -15.25 -6.18
CA SER A 898 17.74 -13.86 -5.98
C SER A 898 16.54 -12.93 -5.90
N GLU A 899 16.56 -11.97 -4.97
CA GLU A 899 15.59 -10.87 -4.95
C GLU A 899 16.10 -9.76 -5.88
N LEU A 900 15.30 -9.42 -6.89
CA LEU A 900 15.56 -8.29 -7.78
C LEU A 900 14.81 -7.04 -7.31
N SER A 901 15.40 -5.89 -7.55
CA SER A 901 14.83 -4.58 -7.24
C SER A 901 14.89 -3.66 -8.46
N ILE A 902 14.00 -2.66 -8.52
CA ILE A 902 14.03 -1.65 -9.60
C ILE A 902 15.40 -0.97 -9.62
N GLY A 903 15.97 -0.84 -10.82
CA GLY A 903 17.28 -0.24 -11.07
C GLY A 903 18.45 -1.22 -10.96
N ASP A 904 18.24 -2.48 -10.56
CA ASP A 904 19.30 -3.49 -10.54
C ASP A 904 19.75 -3.77 -11.96
N ARG A 905 21.07 -3.87 -12.14
CA ARG A 905 21.70 -4.25 -13.40
C ARG A 905 21.97 -5.75 -13.40
N ILE A 906 21.57 -6.40 -14.46
CA ILE A 906 21.65 -7.85 -14.54
C ILE A 906 22.19 -8.31 -15.88
N VAL A 907 22.70 -9.54 -15.87
CA VAL A 907 22.97 -10.36 -17.04
C VAL A 907 21.91 -11.45 -17.08
N ALA A 908 21.24 -11.57 -18.21
CA ALA A 908 20.17 -12.55 -18.39
C ALA A 908 20.33 -13.30 -19.71
N SER A 909 19.92 -14.56 -19.76
CA SER A 909 19.85 -15.34 -21.00
C SER A 909 18.41 -15.34 -21.54
N VAL A 910 18.29 -15.29 -22.87
CA VAL A 910 17.02 -15.36 -23.58
C VAL A 910 16.48 -16.78 -23.54
N VAL A 911 15.32 -16.98 -22.92
CA VAL A 911 14.64 -18.28 -22.80
C VAL A 911 13.65 -18.49 -23.94
N LYS A 912 12.89 -17.44 -24.28
CA LYS A 912 11.86 -17.50 -25.31
C LYS A 912 11.67 -16.12 -25.93
N VAL A 913 11.55 -16.10 -27.27
CA VAL A 913 11.14 -14.92 -28.02
C VAL A 913 9.82 -15.24 -28.71
N ASP A 914 8.78 -14.46 -28.48
CA ASP A 914 7.48 -14.58 -29.13
C ASP A 914 7.21 -13.33 -29.98
N LEU A 915 7.59 -13.41 -31.24
CA LEU A 915 7.46 -12.28 -32.19
C LEU A 915 6.00 -11.90 -32.47
N GLN A 916 5.06 -12.85 -32.40
CA GLN A 916 3.64 -12.57 -32.65
C GLN A 916 3.01 -11.76 -31.51
N ARG A 917 3.35 -12.12 -30.27
CA ARG A 917 2.87 -11.41 -29.06
C ARG A 917 3.83 -10.31 -28.61
N ARG A 918 5.00 -10.21 -29.24
CA ARG A 918 6.11 -9.32 -28.86
C ARG A 918 6.47 -9.49 -27.38
N LEU A 919 6.73 -10.73 -26.97
CA LEU A 919 7.11 -11.09 -25.61
C LEU A 919 8.49 -11.68 -25.58
N LEU A 920 9.27 -11.29 -24.57
CA LEU A 920 10.60 -11.77 -24.30
C LEU A 920 10.64 -12.39 -22.90
N SER A 921 10.98 -13.68 -22.82
CA SER A 921 11.17 -14.37 -21.53
C SER A 921 12.66 -14.55 -21.29
N LEU A 922 13.11 -14.17 -20.10
CA LEU A 922 14.50 -14.14 -19.70
C LEU A 922 14.76 -15.05 -18.50
N ARG A 923 16.01 -15.47 -18.34
CA ARG A 923 16.51 -16.15 -17.15
C ARG A 923 17.65 -15.34 -16.56
N LEU A 924 17.63 -15.09 -15.26
CA LEU A 924 18.72 -14.42 -14.56
C LEU A 924 19.98 -15.30 -14.58
N GLU A 925 21.08 -14.75 -15.06
CA GLU A 925 22.37 -15.39 -14.97
C GLU A 925 23.19 -14.84 -13.81
N ASN A 926 23.41 -13.53 -13.77
CA ASN A 926 24.16 -12.86 -12.72
C ASN A 926 23.62 -11.46 -12.43
N MET A 927 23.91 -10.94 -11.24
CA MET A 927 23.82 -9.52 -10.92
C MET A 927 25.14 -8.84 -11.32
N LEU A 928 25.06 -7.72 -12.01
CA LEU A 928 26.22 -6.88 -12.27
C LEU A 928 26.44 -6.00 -11.04
N VAL A 929 27.35 -6.43 -10.17
CA VAL A 929 27.91 -5.59 -9.11
C VAL A 929 29.17 -4.95 -9.69
N GLU A 930 29.18 -3.64 -9.89
CA GLU A 930 30.39 -2.93 -10.31
C GLU A 930 31.41 -2.94 -9.16
N THR A 931 32.35 -3.88 -9.22
CA THR A 931 33.62 -3.75 -8.53
C THR A 931 34.56 -3.00 -9.46
N ASP A 932 34.87 -1.76 -9.09
CA ASP A 932 35.93 -0.86 -9.60
C ASP A 932 35.98 -0.50 -11.09
N THR A 933 35.85 0.79 -11.27
CA THR A 933 36.38 1.71 -12.27
C THR A 933 37.53 1.16 -13.13
N SER A 934 37.21 0.68 -14.32
CA SER A 934 37.96 0.91 -15.58
C SER A 934 37.43 -0.04 -16.66
N PHE A 935 36.28 0.26 -17.23
CA PHE A 935 35.96 -0.27 -18.57
C PHE A 935 36.52 0.66 -19.65
N THR A 936 37.77 0.45 -19.95
CA THR A 936 38.29 0.77 -21.27
C THR A 936 37.77 -0.32 -22.21
N PHE A 937 36.92 0.06 -23.16
CA PHE A 937 36.60 -0.76 -24.32
C PHE A 937 37.89 -1.14 -25.04
N LYS A 938 38.26 -2.41 -24.98
CA LYS A 938 39.14 -2.96 -25.97
C LYS A 938 38.33 -3.17 -27.24
N THR A 939 38.55 -2.30 -28.21
CA THR A 939 38.32 -2.62 -29.61
C THR A 939 39.31 -3.70 -29.97
N GLU A 940 38.87 -4.92 -30.13
CA GLU A 940 39.60 -5.90 -30.91
C GLU A 940 39.40 -5.57 -32.37
N ASP A 941 40.53 -5.45 -33.07
CA ASP A 941 40.72 -5.17 -34.50
C ASP A 941 40.00 -6.16 -35.43
#